data_8c278c96a46aad35390a8b2b1740e798
#
_entry.id   8c278c96a46aad35390a8b2b1740e798
#
_cell.length_a   1.000
_cell.length_b   1.000
_cell.length_c   1.000
_cell.angle_alpha   90.00
_cell.angle_beta   90.00
_cell.angle_gamma   90.00
#
_symmetry.space_group_name_H-M   'P 1'
#
loop_
_entity.id
_entity.type
_entity.pdbx_description
1 polymer ?
#
loop_
_entity_poly.entity_id
_entity_poly.type
_entity_poly.pdbx_seq_one_letter_code
_entity_poly.pdbx_strand_id
1 'polypeptide(L)'
;MWACNKQYFYRGQFLFEVRGANIYDLPEVVLQQGVKPMELVPVNVSEMLDRNRDPMFLIESEAIDFIRDTYIAYSAATKSVERVDANKIDFEALTARLEKKTKQKMAIVKQDCDSFDVMPLDQANEQGKRVFQTTKIDYFLASFSGGKDSQVVLDLCTRAIPPSAFQVIYSDTGYELPSSLDLYKNVQEFYSKKFPDLKFSTAKNHESVMNYWDKIGTPTDSHRWCCSIMKTAPLYRTLKLPGTNKQGKVLAFDGVRAEESNRRASYMRIGKGKHTNVFNAHPILNWNTTEIFLYLFKYGLTINPAYRFGKARVGCLICPFATAWDDMIVSRFYPNELNPFTDKLEKWSKGYGIKDTREYLRERKWRIKALGDKKILAADVVFSQSQTDFVAVMAHPAFPIYHWLPAACEFEVHRKDNIDKRQLKFKDAVYSFQVEYYKKDDKVKFTVYDCIDSKAVYLLRRVVYKSAYCVQCEVCEVDCPTGALSIVPSVNIDKTKCIRCHKCLEAHDRGCIATDCIRMIKDSDKKVNAKVQAYKTFGLREDWINEFFSDVDGFWVNNSLGSAQVDGFKAWLKDAEITDLKSQLTTFGKLLQKIYIDDINLTWELILTNLAYHSFIVHWFATNVSVGQPYDKKSLGDQIVEQGIDVSKKTIENAIAALTQMFSYSPVGELLRYGVSITGKSFVREEYCDITEAGLAYSLYKYAEMKGVRSLRISDFYSTDCDNGPAVILGISMHTFEKVLRTLNSTSNRVLVAELNMGLDNITLREDLTSISVIEALVK
;
A
#
# COMPACT_ATOMS: atom_id res chain seq x y z
N MET A 1 -8.03 -29.52 -20.16
CA MET A 1 -6.65 -29.00 -20.01
C MET A 1 -6.63 -28.05 -18.84
N TRP A 2 -5.60 -28.05 -18.01
CA TRP A 2 -5.41 -27.14 -16.89
C TRP A 2 -3.98 -26.64 -16.87
N ALA A 3 -3.72 -25.52 -16.20
CA ALA A 3 -2.41 -24.88 -16.13
C ALA A 3 -2.05 -24.59 -14.67
N CYS A 4 -0.78 -24.81 -14.34
CA CYS A 4 -0.16 -24.43 -13.09
C CYS A 4 1.17 -23.74 -13.39
N ASN A 5 1.38 -22.52 -12.91
CA ASN A 5 2.62 -21.76 -13.15
C ASN A 5 3.05 -21.71 -14.63
N LYS A 6 2.07 -21.50 -15.55
CA LYS A 6 2.27 -21.52 -17.01
C LYS A 6 2.67 -22.89 -17.58
N GLN A 7 2.53 -23.94 -16.83
CA GLN A 7 2.62 -25.32 -17.28
C GLN A 7 1.23 -25.85 -17.60
N TYR A 8 1.07 -26.52 -18.73
CA TYR A 8 -0.23 -26.96 -19.24
C TYR A 8 -0.31 -28.47 -19.23
N PHE A 9 -1.38 -28.97 -18.65
CA PHE A 9 -1.64 -30.39 -18.46
C PHE A 9 -2.98 -30.78 -19.10
N TYR A 10 -3.03 -31.98 -19.62
CA TYR A 10 -4.27 -32.60 -20.11
C TYR A 10 -4.38 -34.02 -19.59
N ARG A 11 -5.47 -34.37 -18.94
CA ARG A 11 -5.70 -35.68 -18.30
C ARG A 11 -4.52 -36.15 -17.43
N GLY A 12 -3.97 -35.21 -16.66
CA GLY A 12 -2.82 -35.48 -15.76
C GLY A 12 -1.45 -35.49 -16.44
N GLN A 13 -1.38 -35.48 -17.78
CA GLN A 13 -0.10 -35.44 -18.51
C GLN A 13 0.36 -34.01 -18.75
N PHE A 14 1.62 -33.70 -18.40
CA PHE A 14 2.25 -32.44 -18.74
C PHE A 14 2.47 -32.35 -20.25
N LEU A 15 2.04 -31.29 -20.89
CA LEU A 15 2.13 -31.11 -22.35
C LEU A 15 3.17 -30.10 -22.75
N PHE A 16 3.13 -28.91 -22.19
CA PHE A 16 4.03 -27.82 -22.52
C PHE A 16 4.05 -26.76 -21.41
N GLU A 17 5.08 -25.98 -21.41
CA GLU A 17 5.16 -24.74 -20.63
C GLU A 17 5.32 -23.52 -21.54
N VAL A 18 5.02 -22.36 -20.98
CA VAL A 18 5.03 -21.08 -21.68
C VAL A 18 5.94 -20.11 -20.94
N ARG A 19 6.93 -19.53 -21.64
CA ARG A 19 7.96 -18.67 -21.04
C ARG A 19 8.05 -17.32 -21.75
N GLY A 20 8.58 -16.31 -21.07
CA GLY A 20 9.11 -15.09 -21.69
C GLY A 20 8.06 -14.09 -22.22
N ALA A 21 6.76 -14.23 -21.93
CA ALA A 21 5.74 -13.27 -22.32
C ALA A 21 5.93 -11.90 -21.64
N ASN A 22 5.83 -10.81 -22.41
CA ASN A 22 5.83 -9.44 -21.90
C ASN A 22 5.07 -8.50 -22.86
N ILE A 23 5.09 -7.20 -22.61
CA ILE A 23 4.33 -6.21 -23.37
C ILE A 23 4.71 -6.16 -24.88
N TYR A 24 5.88 -6.61 -25.27
CA TYR A 24 6.36 -6.60 -26.66
C TYR A 24 6.46 -8.00 -27.26
N ASP A 25 6.78 -9.01 -26.45
CA ASP A 25 7.15 -10.33 -26.91
C ASP A 25 6.07 -11.36 -26.59
N LEU A 26 5.77 -12.20 -27.58
CA LEU A 26 4.95 -13.39 -27.40
C LEU A 26 5.71 -14.44 -26.60
N PRO A 27 5.00 -15.32 -25.88
CA PRO A 27 5.64 -16.39 -25.15
C PRO A 27 6.26 -17.43 -26.07
N GLU A 28 7.38 -17.99 -25.63
CA GLU A 28 7.91 -19.23 -26.16
C GLU A 28 7.10 -20.41 -25.59
N VAL A 29 6.69 -21.32 -26.45
CA VAL A 29 6.01 -22.56 -26.06
C VAL A 29 7.03 -23.69 -26.10
N VAL A 30 7.38 -24.24 -24.94
CA VAL A 30 8.32 -25.35 -24.79
C VAL A 30 7.53 -26.64 -24.62
N LEU A 31 7.49 -27.46 -25.66
CA LEU A 31 6.79 -28.74 -25.64
C LEU A 31 7.56 -29.76 -24.79
N GLN A 32 6.85 -30.56 -24.02
CA GLN A 32 7.44 -31.71 -23.33
C GLN A 32 7.89 -32.75 -24.33
N GLN A 33 9.12 -33.26 -24.15
CA GLN A 33 9.63 -34.34 -24.99
C GLN A 33 8.81 -35.60 -24.89
N GLY A 34 8.55 -36.27 -26.00
CA GLY A 34 7.83 -37.55 -26.05
C GLY A 34 6.32 -37.43 -25.97
N VAL A 35 5.76 -36.24 -25.96
CA VAL A 35 4.29 -36.05 -26.06
C VAL A 35 3.85 -36.40 -27.47
N LYS A 36 3.02 -37.44 -27.60
CA LYS A 36 2.40 -37.81 -28.87
C LYS A 36 1.32 -36.81 -29.26
N PRO A 37 1.12 -36.53 -30.56
CA PRO A 37 -0.03 -35.78 -31.02
C PRO A 37 -1.33 -36.38 -30.44
N MET A 38 -2.14 -35.53 -29.82
CA MET A 38 -3.42 -35.94 -29.23
C MET A 38 -4.51 -34.95 -29.60
N GLU A 39 -5.70 -35.46 -29.77
CA GLU A 39 -6.90 -34.65 -29.92
C GLU A 39 -7.43 -34.22 -28.56
N LEU A 40 -7.61 -32.90 -28.39
CA LEU A 40 -8.20 -32.36 -27.17
C LEU A 40 -9.72 -32.49 -27.23
N VAL A 41 -10.26 -33.30 -26.36
CA VAL A 41 -11.72 -33.44 -26.24
C VAL A 41 -12.29 -32.24 -25.48
N PRO A 42 -13.23 -31.47 -26.05
CA PRO A 42 -13.88 -30.36 -25.33
C PRO A 42 -14.59 -30.84 -24.06
N VAL A 43 -14.67 -29.97 -23.08
CA VAL A 43 -15.44 -30.23 -21.85
C VAL A 43 -16.91 -30.27 -22.19
N ASN A 44 -17.60 -31.33 -21.78
CA ASN A 44 -19.04 -31.39 -21.84
C ASN A 44 -19.64 -30.62 -20.66
N VAL A 45 -20.03 -29.37 -20.91
CA VAL A 45 -20.57 -28.48 -19.89
C VAL A 45 -21.87 -29.02 -19.30
N SER A 46 -22.75 -29.59 -20.12
CA SER A 46 -24.01 -30.15 -19.63
C SER A 46 -23.79 -31.31 -18.65
N GLU A 47 -22.87 -32.22 -18.98
CA GLU A 47 -22.50 -33.32 -18.09
C GLU A 47 -21.85 -32.82 -16.79
N MET A 48 -20.99 -31.78 -16.87
CA MET A 48 -20.43 -31.16 -15.66
C MET A 48 -21.48 -30.51 -14.77
N LEU A 49 -22.49 -29.83 -15.36
CA LEU A 49 -23.61 -29.26 -14.62
C LEU A 49 -24.43 -30.31 -13.93
N ASP A 50 -24.75 -31.42 -14.64
CA ASP A 50 -25.51 -32.52 -14.07
C ASP A 50 -24.77 -33.21 -12.92
N ARG A 51 -23.47 -33.47 -13.06
CA ARG A 51 -22.66 -34.10 -12.02
C ARG A 51 -22.49 -33.21 -10.77
N ASN A 52 -22.55 -31.91 -10.92
CA ASN A 52 -22.38 -30.94 -9.83
C ASN A 52 -23.70 -30.30 -9.40
N ARG A 53 -24.87 -30.84 -9.79
CA ARG A 53 -26.19 -30.28 -9.50
C ARG A 53 -26.39 -30.02 -8.00
N ASP A 54 -26.19 -31.05 -7.17
CA ASP A 54 -26.49 -31.01 -5.76
C ASP A 54 -25.47 -30.12 -4.99
N PRO A 55 -24.12 -30.24 -5.18
CA PRO A 55 -23.18 -29.31 -4.58
C PRO A 55 -23.44 -27.86 -4.97
N MET A 56 -23.72 -27.58 -6.25
CA MET A 56 -24.04 -26.23 -6.71
C MET A 56 -25.30 -25.68 -6.08
N PHE A 57 -26.35 -26.52 -5.93
CA PHE A 57 -27.59 -26.11 -5.26
C PHE A 57 -27.33 -25.69 -3.81
N LEU A 58 -26.49 -26.44 -3.06
CA LEU A 58 -26.18 -26.15 -1.67
C LEU A 58 -25.43 -24.82 -1.51
N ILE A 59 -24.39 -24.60 -2.29
CA ILE A 59 -23.56 -23.36 -2.19
C ILE A 59 -24.34 -22.14 -2.70
N GLU A 60 -25.20 -22.29 -3.72
CA GLU A 60 -26.07 -21.21 -4.19
C GLU A 60 -27.10 -20.82 -3.12
N SER A 61 -27.77 -21.81 -2.52
CA SER A 61 -28.76 -21.58 -1.47
C SER A 61 -28.16 -20.90 -0.27
N GLU A 62 -26.96 -21.35 0.17
CA GLU A 62 -26.23 -20.76 1.26
C GLU A 62 -25.83 -19.29 0.96
N ALA A 63 -25.35 -19.00 -0.24
CA ALA A 63 -25.00 -17.64 -0.64
C ALA A 63 -26.21 -16.71 -0.73
N ILE A 64 -27.36 -17.22 -1.21
CA ILE A 64 -28.63 -16.48 -1.26
C ILE A 64 -29.11 -16.17 0.16
N ASP A 65 -29.11 -17.16 1.06
CA ASP A 65 -29.52 -16.98 2.45
C ASP A 65 -28.60 -16.00 3.18
N PHE A 66 -27.29 -16.11 2.96
CA PHE A 66 -26.32 -15.15 3.51
C PHE A 66 -26.61 -13.70 3.06
N ILE A 67 -26.88 -13.47 1.77
CA ILE A 67 -27.22 -12.13 1.25
C ILE A 67 -28.53 -11.63 1.89
N ARG A 68 -29.55 -12.50 1.96
CA ARG A 68 -30.88 -12.18 2.53
C ARG A 68 -30.76 -11.82 4.01
N ASP A 69 -30.08 -12.65 4.79
CA ASP A 69 -29.92 -12.44 6.23
C ASP A 69 -29.08 -11.18 6.52
N THR A 70 -28.02 -10.95 5.74
CA THR A 70 -27.23 -9.71 5.81
C THR A 70 -28.10 -8.49 5.51
N TYR A 71 -28.91 -8.53 4.45
CA TYR A 71 -29.82 -7.43 4.12
C TYR A 71 -30.83 -7.18 5.24
N ILE A 72 -31.48 -8.21 5.77
CA ILE A 72 -32.44 -8.09 6.87
C ILE A 72 -31.78 -7.49 8.13
N ALA A 73 -30.62 -8.01 8.49
CA ALA A 73 -29.89 -7.56 9.69
C ALA A 73 -29.52 -6.07 9.64
N TYR A 74 -29.12 -5.59 8.46
CA TYR A 74 -28.63 -4.20 8.32
C TYR A 74 -29.71 -3.20 7.88
N SER A 75 -30.83 -3.64 7.31
CA SER A 75 -31.97 -2.77 6.95
C SER A 75 -32.91 -2.45 8.12
N ALA A 76 -33.02 -3.37 9.07
CA ALA A 76 -33.99 -3.29 10.18
C ALA A 76 -33.43 -2.72 11.49
N ALA A 77 -32.13 -2.40 11.55
CA ALA A 77 -31.38 -2.26 12.80
C ALA A 77 -31.81 -1.14 13.76
N THR A 78 -32.53 -0.10 13.29
CA THR A 78 -32.80 1.09 14.13
C THR A 78 -34.10 1.02 14.92
N LYS A 79 -35.07 0.28 14.50
CA LYS A 79 -36.42 0.28 15.13
C LYS A 79 -36.49 -0.56 16.42
N SER A 80 -35.63 -1.55 16.58
CA SER A 80 -35.64 -2.41 17.77
C SER A 80 -34.88 -1.83 18.97
N VAL A 81 -33.90 -0.96 18.72
CA VAL A 81 -33.12 -0.29 19.78
C VAL A 81 -33.86 0.90 20.38
N GLU A 82 -34.64 1.63 19.60
CA GLU A 82 -35.49 2.73 20.09
C GLU A 82 -36.59 2.30 21.08
N ARG A 83 -36.95 1.02 21.10
CA ARG A 83 -37.98 0.47 22.00
C ARG A 83 -37.45 0.01 23.36
N VAL A 84 -36.15 0.02 23.60
CA VAL A 84 -35.53 -0.36 24.87
C VAL A 84 -35.36 0.88 25.76
N ASP A 85 -36.37 1.72 25.82
CA ASP A 85 -36.36 3.01 26.54
C ASP A 85 -36.58 2.88 28.04
N ALA A 86 -36.71 1.70 28.59
CA ALA A 86 -36.99 1.50 30.00
C ALA A 86 -35.86 1.99 30.93
N ASN A 87 -34.61 2.12 30.45
CA ASN A 87 -33.46 2.48 31.29
C ASN A 87 -32.52 3.55 30.69
N LYS A 88 -32.90 4.27 29.65
CA LYS A 88 -32.10 5.37 29.05
C LYS A 88 -30.65 5.02 28.70
N ILE A 89 -30.36 3.79 28.36
CA ILE A 89 -29.02 3.37 27.91
C ILE A 89 -28.91 3.59 26.41
N ASP A 90 -28.01 4.49 26.02
CA ASP A 90 -27.62 4.64 24.64
C ASP A 90 -26.63 3.51 24.26
N PHE A 91 -27.16 2.41 23.72
CA PHE A 91 -26.36 1.26 23.32
C PHE A 91 -25.40 1.58 22.20
N GLU A 92 -25.68 2.53 21.34
CA GLU A 92 -24.77 2.96 20.27
C GLU A 92 -23.54 3.65 20.84
N ALA A 93 -23.74 4.59 21.76
CA ALA A 93 -22.64 5.27 22.43
C ALA A 93 -21.84 4.30 23.33
N LEU A 94 -22.51 3.36 24.02
CA LEU A 94 -21.88 2.34 24.83
C LEU A 94 -21.02 1.40 24.00
N THR A 95 -21.54 0.89 22.88
CA THR A 95 -20.84 0.03 21.96
C THR A 95 -19.60 0.71 21.38
N ALA A 96 -19.73 1.96 20.90
CA ALA A 96 -18.62 2.74 20.37
C ALA A 96 -17.54 3.01 21.44
N ARG A 97 -17.93 3.26 22.68
CA ARG A 97 -17.01 3.45 23.82
C ARG A 97 -16.25 2.17 24.17
N LEU A 98 -16.96 1.02 24.19
CA LEU A 98 -16.35 -0.28 24.47
C LEU A 98 -15.40 -0.72 23.34
N GLU A 99 -15.78 -0.57 22.07
CA GLU A 99 -14.91 -0.84 20.92
C GLU A 99 -13.60 -0.03 20.97
N LYS A 100 -13.70 1.26 21.35
CA LYS A 100 -12.53 2.12 21.52
C LYS A 100 -11.60 1.65 22.65
N LYS A 101 -12.19 1.14 23.74
CA LYS A 101 -11.45 0.70 24.95
C LYS A 101 -10.83 -0.69 24.76
N THR A 102 -11.57 -1.64 24.20
CA THR A 102 -11.16 -3.05 24.08
C THR A 102 -10.47 -3.36 22.75
N LYS A 103 -10.56 -2.46 21.76
CA LYS A 103 -10.15 -2.67 20.37
C LYS A 103 -10.82 -3.88 19.67
N GLN A 104 -11.84 -4.43 20.29
CA GLN A 104 -12.67 -5.52 19.77
C GLN A 104 -13.99 -4.98 19.26
N LYS A 105 -14.57 -5.62 18.26
CA LYS A 105 -15.93 -5.32 17.81
C LYS A 105 -16.94 -5.82 18.82
N MET A 106 -17.89 -4.95 19.15
CA MET A 106 -18.93 -5.25 20.10
C MET A 106 -20.26 -5.46 19.37
N ALA A 107 -21.06 -6.38 19.88
CA ALA A 107 -22.40 -6.67 19.39
C ALA A 107 -23.41 -6.44 20.51
N ILE A 108 -24.57 -5.91 20.17
CA ILE A 108 -25.72 -5.88 21.04
C ILE A 108 -26.45 -7.19 20.85
N VAL A 109 -26.67 -7.93 21.92
CA VAL A 109 -27.36 -9.22 21.90
C VAL A 109 -28.59 -9.18 22.82
N LYS A 110 -29.64 -9.87 22.43
CA LYS A 110 -30.82 -10.04 23.27
C LYS A 110 -30.57 -11.15 24.29
N GLN A 111 -30.73 -10.87 25.57
CA GLN A 111 -30.59 -11.87 26.63
C GLN A 111 -31.94 -12.56 26.94
N ASP A 112 -32.99 -11.77 27.17
CA ASP A 112 -34.36 -12.23 27.49
C ASP A 112 -35.39 -11.39 26.74
N CYS A 113 -36.70 -11.59 27.02
CA CYS A 113 -37.78 -10.96 26.29
C CYS A 113 -37.62 -9.44 26.12
N ASP A 114 -37.02 -8.73 27.11
CA ASP A 114 -36.88 -7.27 27.08
C ASP A 114 -35.51 -6.72 27.54
N SER A 115 -34.50 -7.58 27.68
CA SER A 115 -33.16 -7.15 28.08
C SER A 115 -32.14 -7.34 26.98
N PHE A 116 -31.24 -6.35 26.84
CA PHE A 116 -30.12 -6.37 25.87
C PHE A 116 -28.80 -6.22 26.61
N ASP A 117 -27.76 -6.83 26.07
CA ASP A 117 -26.42 -6.74 26.60
C ASP A 117 -25.42 -6.46 25.46
N VAL A 118 -24.22 -6.00 25.82
CA VAL A 118 -23.15 -5.71 24.84
C VAL A 118 -21.98 -6.65 25.12
N MET A 119 -21.62 -7.47 24.12
CA MET A 119 -20.54 -8.42 24.21
C MET A 119 -19.66 -8.38 22.96
N PRO A 120 -18.43 -8.96 22.97
CA PRO A 120 -17.65 -9.10 21.76
C PRO A 120 -18.41 -9.85 20.67
N LEU A 121 -18.31 -9.34 19.43
CA LEU A 121 -19.04 -9.91 18.28
C LEU A 121 -18.66 -11.38 18.02
N ASP A 122 -17.38 -11.71 18.17
CA ASP A 122 -16.89 -13.07 17.96
C ASP A 122 -17.50 -14.03 18.98
N GLN A 123 -17.56 -13.60 20.26
CA GLN A 123 -18.19 -14.38 21.32
C GLN A 123 -19.72 -14.53 21.13
N ALA A 124 -20.38 -13.48 20.60
CA ALA A 124 -21.79 -13.55 20.28
C ALA A 124 -22.08 -14.58 19.17
N ASN A 125 -21.22 -14.62 18.15
CA ASN A 125 -21.31 -15.57 17.06
C ASN A 125 -21.05 -17.03 17.51
N GLU A 126 -20.00 -17.23 18.34
CA GLU A 126 -19.70 -18.56 18.93
C GLU A 126 -20.85 -19.09 19.78
N GLN A 127 -21.55 -18.21 20.48
CA GLN A 127 -22.71 -18.59 21.30
C GLN A 127 -24.02 -18.66 20.50
N GLY A 128 -24.00 -18.43 19.19
CA GLY A 128 -25.20 -18.47 18.34
C GLY A 128 -26.25 -17.41 18.72
N LYS A 129 -25.83 -16.31 19.38
CA LYS A 129 -26.78 -15.29 19.83
C LYS A 129 -27.19 -14.39 18.67
N ARG A 130 -28.46 -13.98 18.67
CA ARG A 130 -28.95 -13.00 17.69
C ARG A 130 -28.34 -11.64 17.97
N VAL A 131 -27.55 -11.14 16.99
CA VAL A 131 -26.86 -9.87 17.06
C VAL A 131 -27.75 -8.76 16.51
N PHE A 132 -27.89 -7.67 17.27
CA PHE A 132 -28.56 -6.45 16.85
C PHE A 132 -27.49 -5.41 16.51
N GLN A 133 -27.53 -4.91 15.27
CA GLN A 133 -26.54 -3.91 14.84
C GLN A 133 -27.13 -2.51 14.97
N THR A 134 -26.32 -1.60 15.52
CA THR A 134 -26.69 -0.20 15.71
C THR A 134 -26.54 0.65 14.46
N THR A 135 -25.94 0.11 13.41
CA THR A 135 -25.60 0.87 12.21
C THR A 135 -26.65 0.63 11.12
N LYS A 136 -27.52 1.62 10.91
CA LYS A 136 -28.38 1.63 9.71
C LYS A 136 -27.54 1.84 8.47
N ILE A 137 -27.73 1.00 7.46
CA ILE A 137 -27.14 1.16 6.14
C ILE A 137 -28.08 2.02 5.27
N ASP A 138 -27.51 3.03 4.62
CA ASP A 138 -28.25 3.93 3.72
C ASP A 138 -28.33 3.36 2.31
N TYR A 139 -27.29 2.62 1.86
CA TYR A 139 -27.21 2.05 0.52
C TYR A 139 -26.68 0.62 0.54
N PHE A 140 -27.41 -0.28 -0.13
CA PHE A 140 -26.91 -1.62 -0.47
C PHE A 140 -26.44 -1.64 -1.92
N LEU A 141 -25.27 -2.25 -2.16
CA LEU A 141 -24.68 -2.34 -3.48
C LEU A 141 -24.39 -3.78 -3.86
N ALA A 142 -24.63 -4.13 -5.12
CA ALA A 142 -23.92 -5.22 -5.78
C ALA A 142 -22.75 -4.61 -6.55
N SER A 143 -21.52 -4.89 -6.11
CA SER A 143 -20.32 -4.34 -6.74
C SER A 143 -20.07 -5.04 -8.07
N PHE A 144 -20.12 -4.30 -9.16
CA PHE A 144 -19.89 -4.84 -10.50
C PHE A 144 -18.62 -4.28 -11.13
N SER A 145 -17.72 -5.14 -11.58
CA SER A 145 -16.42 -4.78 -12.16
C SER A 145 -16.19 -5.29 -13.58
N GLY A 146 -17.19 -5.88 -14.22
CA GLY A 146 -17.05 -6.56 -15.52
C GLY A 146 -16.34 -7.91 -15.45
N GLY A 147 -16.04 -8.41 -14.24
CA GLY A 147 -15.45 -9.72 -14.01
C GLY A 147 -16.48 -10.80 -13.66
N LYS A 148 -16.10 -12.07 -13.86
CA LYS A 148 -16.93 -13.25 -13.62
C LYS A 148 -17.54 -13.31 -12.21
N ASP A 149 -16.72 -12.99 -11.18
CA ASP A 149 -17.10 -13.09 -9.78
C ASP A 149 -18.16 -12.03 -9.40
N SER A 150 -17.98 -10.80 -9.87
CA SER A 150 -18.95 -9.71 -9.64
C SER A 150 -20.29 -9.95 -10.36
N GLN A 151 -20.27 -10.65 -11.48
CA GLN A 151 -21.49 -11.00 -12.20
C GLN A 151 -22.30 -12.07 -11.46
N VAL A 152 -21.64 -13.09 -10.89
CA VAL A 152 -22.27 -14.07 -10.03
C VAL A 152 -22.93 -13.42 -8.82
N VAL A 153 -22.21 -12.50 -8.15
CA VAL A 153 -22.77 -11.79 -6.99
C VAL A 153 -23.98 -10.92 -7.36
N LEU A 154 -23.92 -10.23 -8.50
CA LEU A 154 -25.06 -9.46 -8.98
C LEU A 154 -26.30 -10.35 -9.18
N ASP A 155 -26.15 -11.50 -9.86
CA ASP A 155 -27.26 -12.42 -10.08
C ASP A 155 -27.80 -12.98 -8.76
N LEU A 156 -26.93 -13.40 -7.84
CA LEU A 156 -27.33 -13.86 -6.51
C LEU A 156 -28.10 -12.78 -5.73
N CYS A 157 -27.67 -11.51 -5.81
CA CYS A 157 -28.40 -10.40 -5.18
C CYS A 157 -29.83 -10.25 -5.74
N THR A 158 -30.01 -10.37 -7.07
CA THR A 158 -31.37 -10.29 -7.67
C THR A 158 -32.30 -11.41 -7.25
N ARG A 159 -31.75 -12.53 -6.78
CA ARG A 159 -32.49 -13.71 -6.28
C ARG A 159 -32.71 -13.66 -4.77
N ALA A 160 -31.88 -12.96 -4.04
CA ALA A 160 -31.88 -12.93 -2.59
C ALA A 160 -32.73 -11.80 -1.99
N ILE A 161 -32.68 -10.61 -2.59
CA ILE A 161 -33.30 -9.38 -2.07
C ILE A 161 -34.06 -8.63 -3.16
N PRO A 162 -35.07 -7.80 -2.80
CA PRO A 162 -35.82 -7.05 -3.81
C PRO A 162 -34.93 -6.18 -4.67
N PRO A 163 -35.08 -6.17 -6.01
CA PRO A 163 -34.26 -5.35 -6.90
C PRO A 163 -34.27 -3.84 -6.59
N SER A 164 -35.36 -3.31 -6.05
CA SER A 164 -35.49 -1.92 -5.62
C SER A 164 -34.68 -1.61 -4.35
N ALA A 165 -34.22 -2.62 -3.61
CA ALA A 165 -33.54 -2.47 -2.33
C ALA A 165 -32.02 -2.30 -2.44
N PHE A 166 -31.45 -2.53 -3.60
CA PHE A 166 -30.03 -2.35 -3.86
C PHE A 166 -29.79 -1.69 -5.22
N GLN A 167 -28.56 -1.28 -5.46
CA GLN A 167 -28.15 -0.70 -6.73
C GLN A 167 -26.84 -1.29 -7.23
N VAL A 168 -26.62 -1.17 -8.53
CA VAL A 168 -25.41 -1.61 -9.22
C VAL A 168 -24.63 -0.37 -9.65
N ILE A 169 -23.37 -0.27 -9.23
CA ILE A 169 -22.49 0.83 -9.64
C ILE A 169 -21.27 0.25 -10.33
N TYR A 170 -21.07 0.67 -11.57
CA TYR A 170 -19.85 0.39 -12.34
C TYR A 170 -18.88 1.57 -12.24
N SER A 171 -17.61 1.30 -11.96
CA SER A 171 -16.58 2.34 -11.93
C SER A 171 -15.86 2.40 -13.27
N ASP A 172 -16.14 3.44 -14.08
CA ASP A 172 -15.38 3.74 -15.29
C ASP A 172 -14.14 4.56 -14.92
N THR A 173 -13.01 3.91 -14.86
CA THR A 173 -11.73 4.52 -14.46
C THR A 173 -10.93 5.08 -15.63
N GLY A 174 -11.36 4.82 -16.87
CA GLY A 174 -10.61 5.14 -18.08
C GLY A 174 -9.43 4.20 -18.35
N TYR A 175 -9.32 3.12 -17.58
CA TYR A 175 -8.35 2.03 -17.78
C TYR A 175 -9.01 0.71 -18.16
N GLU A 176 -10.31 0.67 -18.34
CA GLU A 176 -11.06 -0.56 -18.58
C GLU A 176 -10.74 -1.15 -19.96
N LEU A 177 -10.77 -2.49 -20.01
CA LEU A 177 -10.79 -3.20 -21.28
C LEU A 177 -12.11 -2.88 -22.04
N PRO A 178 -12.08 -2.65 -23.34
CA PRO A 178 -13.29 -2.46 -24.15
C PRO A 178 -14.35 -3.55 -23.90
N SER A 179 -13.91 -4.82 -23.81
CA SER A 179 -14.79 -5.95 -23.51
C SER A 179 -15.51 -5.85 -22.16
N SER A 180 -14.95 -5.12 -21.18
CA SER A 180 -15.59 -4.89 -19.88
C SER A 180 -16.67 -3.82 -19.95
N LEU A 181 -16.44 -2.78 -20.76
CA LEU A 181 -17.43 -1.73 -21.02
C LEU A 181 -18.64 -2.31 -21.78
N ASP A 182 -18.39 -3.14 -22.78
CA ASP A 182 -19.47 -3.81 -23.57
C ASP A 182 -20.25 -4.79 -22.71
N LEU A 183 -19.54 -5.57 -21.88
CA LEU A 183 -20.21 -6.46 -20.94
C LEU A 183 -21.11 -5.70 -19.97
N TYR A 184 -20.66 -4.57 -19.44
CA TYR A 184 -21.49 -3.77 -18.54
C TYR A 184 -22.78 -3.28 -19.20
N LYS A 185 -22.71 -2.79 -20.45
CA LYS A 185 -23.89 -2.40 -21.22
C LYS A 185 -24.86 -3.56 -21.39
N ASN A 186 -24.36 -4.73 -21.80
CA ASN A 186 -25.17 -5.93 -21.99
C ASN A 186 -25.83 -6.39 -20.69
N VAL A 187 -25.09 -6.36 -19.58
CA VAL A 187 -25.59 -6.71 -18.25
C VAL A 187 -26.65 -5.71 -17.80
N GLN A 188 -26.41 -4.42 -17.99
CA GLN A 188 -27.39 -3.38 -17.68
C GLN A 188 -28.68 -3.58 -18.47
N GLU A 189 -28.61 -3.80 -19.78
CA GLU A 189 -29.77 -4.03 -20.62
C GLU A 189 -30.54 -5.29 -20.20
N PHE A 190 -29.84 -6.39 -19.95
CA PHE A 190 -30.44 -7.66 -19.53
C PHE A 190 -31.22 -7.52 -18.23
N TYR A 191 -30.58 -6.95 -17.19
CA TYR A 191 -31.22 -6.84 -15.86
C TYR A 191 -32.26 -5.72 -15.80
N SER A 192 -32.11 -4.61 -16.53
CA SER A 192 -33.12 -3.56 -16.59
C SER A 192 -34.42 -4.03 -17.26
N LYS A 193 -34.34 -4.92 -18.25
CA LYS A 193 -35.53 -5.56 -18.84
C LYS A 193 -36.21 -6.51 -17.85
N LYS A 194 -35.44 -7.27 -17.08
CA LYS A 194 -35.96 -8.27 -16.14
C LYS A 194 -36.45 -7.64 -14.83
N PHE A 195 -35.79 -6.59 -14.38
CA PHE A 195 -36.01 -5.89 -13.10
C PHE A 195 -35.99 -4.37 -13.31
N PRO A 196 -37.11 -3.75 -13.73
CA PRO A 196 -37.15 -2.30 -14.01
C PRO A 196 -36.80 -1.40 -12.82
N ASP A 197 -37.00 -1.90 -11.59
CA ASP A 197 -36.72 -1.16 -10.35
C ASP A 197 -35.25 -1.23 -9.94
N LEU A 198 -34.43 -2.09 -10.57
CA LEU A 198 -32.99 -2.19 -10.28
C LEU A 198 -32.24 -0.99 -10.87
N LYS A 199 -31.60 -0.22 -9.99
CA LYS A 199 -30.88 0.99 -10.41
C LYS A 199 -29.45 0.65 -10.84
N PHE A 200 -29.11 1.10 -12.05
CA PHE A 200 -27.74 1.07 -12.59
C PHE A 200 -27.17 2.49 -12.68
N SER A 201 -25.92 2.63 -12.29
CA SER A 201 -25.20 3.89 -12.46
C SER A 201 -23.72 3.66 -12.76
N THR A 202 -23.11 4.65 -13.43
CA THR A 202 -21.66 4.64 -13.71
C THR A 202 -20.99 5.73 -12.90
N ALA A 203 -20.00 5.34 -12.10
CA ALA A 203 -19.16 6.25 -11.36
C ALA A 203 -17.90 6.57 -12.19
N LYS A 204 -17.71 7.85 -12.50
CA LYS A 204 -16.58 8.34 -13.29
C LYS A 204 -16.01 9.61 -12.68
N ASN A 205 -14.68 9.76 -12.71
CA ASN A 205 -14.05 10.99 -12.31
C ASN A 205 -14.37 12.12 -13.33
N HIS A 206 -14.41 13.36 -12.88
CA HIS A 206 -14.66 14.52 -13.73
C HIS A 206 -13.53 14.76 -14.74
N GLU A 207 -12.36 14.19 -14.50
CA GLU A 207 -11.19 14.34 -15.34
C GLU A 207 -10.64 13.00 -15.84
N SER A 208 -9.98 13.03 -17.00
CA SER A 208 -9.42 11.80 -17.59
C SER A 208 -8.20 11.30 -16.83
N VAL A 209 -7.96 10.00 -16.91
CA VAL A 209 -6.78 9.37 -16.30
C VAL A 209 -5.48 9.91 -16.90
N MET A 210 -5.45 10.23 -18.19
CA MET A 210 -4.26 10.78 -18.86
C MET A 210 -3.90 12.17 -18.34
N ASN A 211 -4.91 12.99 -17.99
CA ASN A 211 -4.69 14.30 -17.37
C ASN A 211 -4.11 14.16 -15.95
N TYR A 212 -4.53 13.13 -15.20
CA TYR A 212 -3.90 12.84 -13.90
C TYR A 212 -2.46 12.34 -14.05
N TRP A 213 -2.14 11.55 -15.10
CA TRP A 213 -0.75 11.23 -15.38
C TRP A 213 0.08 12.51 -15.57
N ASP A 214 -0.42 13.49 -16.32
CA ASP A 214 0.27 14.77 -16.53
C ASP A 214 0.41 15.61 -15.25
N LYS A 215 -0.51 15.46 -14.29
CA LYS A 215 -0.52 16.22 -13.02
C LYS A 215 0.28 15.59 -11.90
N ILE A 216 0.32 14.26 -11.81
CA ILE A 216 0.90 13.54 -10.67
C ILE A 216 1.81 12.37 -11.06
N GLY A 217 2.07 12.17 -12.35
CA GLY A 217 2.91 11.09 -12.84
C GLY A 217 2.24 9.73 -12.90
N THR A 218 3.01 8.71 -13.29
CA THR A 218 2.52 7.33 -13.41
C THR A 218 2.20 6.72 -12.05
N PRO A 219 1.16 5.87 -11.96
CA PRO A 219 0.97 5.05 -10.76
C PRO A 219 2.10 4.01 -10.65
N THR A 220 2.49 3.70 -9.41
CA THR A 220 3.49 2.66 -9.11
C THR A 220 2.90 1.56 -8.23
N ASP A 221 3.67 0.52 -7.96
CA ASP A 221 3.32 -0.54 -7.02
C ASP A 221 3.15 -0.02 -5.58
N SER A 222 4.00 0.91 -5.16
CA SER A 222 3.91 1.59 -3.86
C SER A 222 2.82 2.67 -3.80
N HIS A 223 2.48 3.32 -4.93
CA HIS A 223 1.55 4.45 -5.00
C HIS A 223 0.48 4.26 -6.08
N ARG A 224 -0.54 3.49 -5.75
CA ARG A 224 -1.70 3.20 -6.60
C ARG A 224 -2.76 4.31 -6.57
N TRP A 225 -2.35 5.55 -6.82
CA TRP A 225 -3.28 6.67 -6.81
C TRP A 225 -4.48 6.48 -7.75
N CYS A 226 -4.28 5.77 -8.87
CA CYS A 226 -5.34 5.49 -9.84
C CYS A 226 -6.54 4.75 -9.22
N CYS A 227 -6.32 3.81 -8.29
CA CYS A 227 -7.40 3.13 -7.60
C CYS A 227 -8.22 4.07 -6.71
N SER A 228 -7.55 5.02 -6.02
CA SER A 228 -8.23 5.96 -5.14
C SER A 228 -8.93 7.07 -5.94
N ILE A 229 -8.25 7.67 -6.91
CA ILE A 229 -8.75 8.81 -7.70
C ILE A 229 -9.81 8.37 -8.73
N MET A 230 -9.51 7.31 -9.51
CA MET A 230 -10.36 6.95 -10.64
C MET A 230 -11.46 5.95 -10.31
N LYS A 231 -11.31 5.18 -9.22
CA LYS A 231 -12.29 4.14 -8.85
C LYS A 231 -13.04 4.49 -7.57
N THR A 232 -12.32 4.68 -6.46
CA THR A 232 -12.94 4.75 -5.13
C THR A 232 -13.62 6.10 -4.91
N ALA A 233 -12.97 7.22 -5.21
CA ALA A 233 -13.56 8.55 -5.00
C ALA A 233 -14.84 8.77 -5.85
N PRO A 234 -14.86 8.47 -7.17
CA PRO A 234 -16.08 8.58 -7.95
C PRO A 234 -17.21 7.69 -7.44
N LEU A 235 -16.90 6.43 -7.08
CA LEU A 235 -17.88 5.49 -6.54
C LEU A 235 -18.60 6.05 -5.32
N TYR A 236 -17.84 6.49 -4.32
CA TYR A 236 -18.45 7.00 -3.09
C TYR A 236 -19.08 8.38 -3.25
N ARG A 237 -18.61 9.18 -4.22
CA ARG A 237 -19.27 10.45 -4.54
C ARG A 237 -20.72 10.25 -5.02
N THR A 238 -21.02 9.15 -5.71
CA THR A 238 -22.40 8.80 -6.10
C THR A 238 -23.28 8.38 -4.92
N LEU A 239 -22.70 8.09 -3.78
CA LEU A 239 -23.36 7.55 -2.58
C LEU A 239 -23.49 8.58 -1.45
N LYS A 240 -23.51 9.87 -1.79
CA LYS A 240 -23.81 10.94 -0.85
C LYS A 240 -25.28 10.91 -0.43
N LEU A 241 -25.52 11.29 0.81
CA LEU A 241 -26.89 11.47 1.30
C LEU A 241 -27.56 12.62 0.54
N PRO A 242 -28.83 12.49 0.13
CA PRO A 242 -29.54 13.48 -0.63
C PRO A 242 -29.47 14.89 -0.02
N GLY A 243 -29.16 15.91 -0.83
CA GLY A 243 -29.06 17.30 -0.39
C GLY A 243 -27.84 17.63 0.48
N THR A 244 -26.89 16.70 0.63
CA THR A 244 -25.68 16.92 1.45
C THR A 244 -24.41 16.48 0.71
N ASN A 245 -23.25 16.93 1.20
CA ASN A 245 -21.94 16.38 0.79
C ASN A 245 -21.47 15.22 1.68
N LYS A 246 -22.27 14.80 2.64
CA LYS A 246 -21.92 13.71 3.56
C LYS A 246 -22.12 12.36 2.87
N GLN A 247 -21.18 11.44 3.07
CA GLN A 247 -21.28 10.07 2.56
C GLN A 247 -22.31 9.28 3.35
N GLY A 248 -23.15 8.52 2.65
CA GLY A 248 -24.02 7.52 3.26
C GLY A 248 -23.22 6.32 3.79
N LYS A 249 -23.82 5.55 4.69
CA LYS A 249 -23.31 4.26 5.12
C LYS A 249 -23.68 3.21 4.08
N VAL A 250 -22.70 2.44 3.64
CA VAL A 250 -22.82 1.54 2.49
C VAL A 250 -22.50 0.11 2.91
N LEU A 251 -23.33 -0.85 2.51
CA LEU A 251 -22.98 -2.26 2.51
C LEU A 251 -22.87 -2.75 1.06
N ALA A 252 -21.68 -3.20 0.68
CA ALA A 252 -21.38 -3.69 -0.64
C ALA A 252 -21.25 -5.21 -0.63
N PHE A 253 -22.08 -5.90 -1.40
CA PHE A 253 -21.87 -7.31 -1.75
C PHE A 253 -20.85 -7.36 -2.88
N ASP A 254 -19.73 -8.05 -2.66
CA ASP A 254 -18.64 -8.12 -3.64
C ASP A 254 -18.16 -9.54 -3.90
N GLY A 255 -17.50 -9.72 -5.06
CA GLY A 255 -17.04 -11.00 -5.57
C GLY A 255 -15.66 -11.42 -5.06
N VAL A 256 -15.28 -11.08 -3.83
CA VAL A 256 -14.03 -11.53 -3.22
C VAL A 256 -14.08 -13.02 -2.91
N ARG A 257 -13.02 -13.76 -3.29
CA ARG A 257 -12.86 -15.19 -2.98
C ARG A 257 -11.54 -15.47 -2.26
N ALA A 258 -11.58 -16.39 -1.30
CA ALA A 258 -10.42 -16.82 -0.52
C ALA A 258 -9.31 -17.40 -1.41
N GLU A 259 -9.68 -18.15 -2.45
CA GLU A 259 -8.74 -18.76 -3.41
C GLU A 259 -7.84 -17.74 -4.14
N GLU A 260 -8.26 -16.48 -4.25
CA GLU A 260 -7.52 -15.52 -5.07
C GLU A 260 -6.21 -15.03 -4.46
N SER A 261 -6.05 -15.09 -3.14
CA SER A 261 -4.81 -14.77 -2.45
C SER A 261 -4.90 -15.06 -0.95
N ASN A 262 -3.77 -15.30 -0.28
CA ASN A 262 -3.69 -15.52 1.17
C ASN A 262 -4.30 -14.36 1.96
N ARG A 263 -4.11 -13.11 1.50
CA ARG A 263 -4.74 -11.93 2.11
C ARG A 263 -6.27 -12.01 2.06
N ARG A 264 -6.86 -12.52 0.94
CA ARG A 264 -8.31 -12.66 0.82
C ARG A 264 -8.85 -13.86 1.59
N ALA A 265 -8.05 -14.91 1.75
CA ALA A 265 -8.37 -16.05 2.59
C ALA A 265 -8.56 -15.68 4.07
N SER A 266 -7.89 -14.62 4.53
CA SER A 266 -8.04 -14.11 5.91
C SER A 266 -9.20 -13.14 6.09
N TYR A 267 -9.97 -12.81 5.04
CA TYR A 267 -11.09 -11.87 5.16
C TYR A 267 -12.26 -12.51 5.90
N MET A 268 -12.84 -11.75 6.80
CA MET A 268 -14.13 -12.09 7.40
C MET A 268 -15.22 -11.97 6.33
N ARG A 269 -16.22 -12.81 6.42
CA ARG A 269 -17.34 -12.83 5.46
C ARG A 269 -18.12 -11.50 5.43
N ILE A 270 -18.17 -10.79 6.57
CA ILE A 270 -18.62 -9.39 6.67
C ILE A 270 -17.56 -8.62 7.41
N GLY A 271 -17.08 -7.52 6.82
CA GLY A 271 -16.03 -6.72 7.41
C GLY A 271 -16.14 -5.23 7.09
N LYS A 272 -15.38 -4.39 7.82
CA LYS A 272 -15.24 -2.98 7.46
C LYS A 272 -14.45 -2.86 6.15
N GLY A 273 -14.96 -2.06 5.23
CA GLY A 273 -14.26 -1.67 4.02
C GLY A 273 -13.09 -0.71 4.31
N LYS A 274 -12.44 -0.27 3.23
CA LYS A 274 -11.33 0.69 3.30
C LYS A 274 -11.75 2.02 3.96
N HIS A 275 -12.99 2.47 3.74
CA HIS A 275 -13.56 3.69 4.31
C HIS A 275 -14.42 3.37 5.52
N THR A 276 -14.46 4.28 6.49
CA THR A 276 -15.14 4.07 7.79
C THR A 276 -16.65 3.88 7.69
N ASN A 277 -17.26 4.38 6.62
CA ASN A 277 -18.69 4.28 6.34
C ASN A 277 -19.07 3.12 5.42
N VAL A 278 -18.12 2.23 5.09
CA VAL A 278 -18.31 1.12 4.16
C VAL A 278 -18.15 -0.21 4.86
N PHE A 279 -19.07 -1.11 4.59
CA PHE A 279 -19.02 -2.52 4.97
C PHE A 279 -19.02 -3.36 3.70
N ASN A 280 -18.20 -4.41 3.68
CA ASN A 280 -18.18 -5.38 2.60
C ASN A 280 -18.72 -6.72 3.09
N ALA A 281 -19.56 -7.34 2.28
CA ALA A 281 -20.04 -8.69 2.48
C ALA A 281 -19.62 -9.55 1.28
N HIS A 282 -19.08 -10.73 1.54
CA HIS A 282 -18.48 -11.63 0.56
C HIS A 282 -19.30 -12.92 0.42
N PRO A 283 -20.39 -12.92 -0.37
CA PRO A 283 -21.30 -14.08 -0.46
C PRO A 283 -20.61 -15.34 -0.97
N ILE A 284 -19.67 -15.18 -1.90
CA ILE A 284 -18.97 -16.27 -2.60
C ILE A 284 -17.52 -16.45 -2.09
N LEU A 285 -17.23 -16.05 -0.85
CA LEU A 285 -15.86 -16.06 -0.29
C LEU A 285 -15.18 -17.43 -0.45
N ASN A 286 -15.92 -18.51 -0.21
CA ASN A 286 -15.39 -19.87 -0.23
C ASN A 286 -15.59 -20.60 -1.58
N TRP A 287 -16.13 -19.91 -2.61
CA TRP A 287 -16.28 -20.52 -3.91
C TRP A 287 -14.96 -20.58 -4.68
N ASN A 288 -14.72 -21.69 -5.37
CA ASN A 288 -13.59 -21.82 -6.27
C ASN A 288 -13.92 -21.36 -7.71
N THR A 289 -12.88 -21.27 -8.54
CA THR A 289 -13.03 -20.79 -9.93
C THR A 289 -13.95 -21.66 -10.77
N THR A 290 -13.97 -22.98 -10.55
CA THR A 290 -14.83 -23.92 -11.30
C THR A 290 -16.30 -23.67 -10.97
N GLU A 291 -16.64 -23.49 -9.70
CA GLU A 291 -18.00 -23.19 -9.24
C GLU A 291 -18.52 -21.88 -9.83
N ILE A 292 -17.66 -20.86 -9.95
CA ILE A 292 -18.01 -19.59 -10.61
C ILE A 292 -18.38 -19.82 -12.07
N PHE A 293 -17.57 -20.57 -12.84
CA PHE A 293 -17.88 -20.84 -14.23
C PHE A 293 -19.11 -21.76 -14.41
N LEU A 294 -19.27 -22.76 -13.55
CA LEU A 294 -20.49 -23.62 -13.57
C LEU A 294 -21.74 -22.77 -13.34
N TYR A 295 -21.69 -21.81 -12.39
CA TYR A 295 -22.82 -20.91 -12.17
C TYR A 295 -23.11 -20.05 -13.40
N LEU A 296 -22.10 -19.46 -14.02
CA LEU A 296 -22.26 -18.63 -15.22
C LEU A 296 -22.87 -19.44 -16.37
N PHE A 297 -22.43 -20.68 -16.58
CA PHE A 297 -22.97 -21.58 -17.60
C PHE A 297 -24.40 -22.03 -17.28
N LYS A 298 -24.67 -22.37 -16.01
CA LYS A 298 -26.00 -22.81 -15.56
C LYS A 298 -27.09 -21.78 -15.85
N TYR A 299 -26.76 -20.49 -15.63
CA TYR A 299 -27.71 -19.40 -15.81
C TYR A 299 -27.53 -18.63 -17.13
N GLY A 300 -26.68 -19.12 -18.03
CA GLY A 300 -26.45 -18.50 -19.34
C GLY A 300 -25.93 -17.07 -19.27
N LEU A 301 -25.17 -16.73 -18.21
CA LEU A 301 -24.66 -15.38 -18.01
C LEU A 301 -23.49 -15.09 -18.95
N THR A 302 -23.43 -13.89 -19.48
CA THR A 302 -22.41 -13.48 -20.44
C THR A 302 -21.03 -13.45 -19.79
N ILE A 303 -20.06 -14.16 -20.36
CA ILE A 303 -18.68 -14.23 -19.87
C ILE A 303 -17.83 -13.21 -20.61
N ASN A 304 -17.04 -12.41 -19.88
CA ASN A 304 -16.13 -11.45 -20.48
C ASN A 304 -15.14 -12.15 -21.42
N PRO A 305 -15.01 -11.73 -22.69
CA PRO A 305 -14.12 -12.36 -23.67
C PRO A 305 -12.64 -12.40 -23.23
N ALA A 306 -12.21 -11.49 -22.36
CA ALA A 306 -10.84 -11.47 -21.85
C ALA A 306 -10.39 -12.78 -21.18
N TYR A 307 -11.33 -13.55 -20.61
CA TYR A 307 -11.02 -14.88 -20.07
C TYR A 307 -10.67 -15.89 -21.16
N ARG A 308 -11.28 -15.78 -22.34
CA ARG A 308 -10.96 -16.63 -23.51
C ARG A 308 -9.59 -16.29 -24.12
N PHE A 309 -9.12 -15.05 -23.93
CA PHE A 309 -7.78 -14.61 -24.32
C PHE A 309 -6.69 -15.05 -23.33
N GLY A 310 -7.06 -15.70 -22.23
CA GLY A 310 -6.11 -16.25 -21.25
C GLY A 310 -5.89 -15.38 -20.03
N LYS A 311 -6.70 -14.33 -19.78
CA LYS A 311 -6.65 -13.60 -18.52
C LYS A 311 -7.28 -14.42 -17.39
N ALA A 312 -6.56 -14.57 -16.28
CA ALA A 312 -7.13 -15.19 -15.08
C ALA A 312 -8.11 -14.24 -14.37
N ARG A 313 -7.88 -12.94 -14.49
CA ARG A 313 -8.69 -11.86 -13.91
C ARG A 313 -8.88 -10.72 -14.91
N VAL A 314 -10.08 -10.18 -14.96
CA VAL A 314 -10.34 -8.94 -15.67
C VAL A 314 -9.82 -7.78 -14.82
N GLY A 315 -9.00 -6.91 -15.40
CA GLY A 315 -8.36 -5.77 -14.75
C GLY A 315 -8.19 -4.60 -15.71
N CYS A 316 -7.36 -3.65 -15.33
CA CYS A 316 -7.06 -2.46 -16.13
C CYS A 316 -6.18 -2.80 -17.35
N LEU A 317 -6.27 -1.98 -18.40
CA LEU A 317 -5.38 -2.02 -19.58
C LEU A 317 -3.91 -1.98 -19.20
N ILE A 318 -3.54 -1.04 -18.34
CA ILE A 318 -2.21 -0.90 -17.79
C ILE A 318 -2.31 -0.81 -16.26
N CYS A 319 -1.59 -1.67 -15.55
CA CYS A 319 -1.65 -1.73 -14.11
C CYS A 319 -0.28 -2.07 -13.51
N PRO A 320 0.20 -1.35 -12.49
CA PRO A 320 1.45 -1.71 -11.82
C PRO A 320 1.47 -3.12 -11.24
N PHE A 321 0.30 -3.71 -10.98
CA PHE A 321 0.12 -5.06 -10.41
C PHE A 321 -0.27 -6.13 -11.44
N ALA A 322 -0.39 -5.78 -12.72
CA ALA A 322 -0.62 -6.77 -13.76
C ALA A 322 0.59 -7.72 -13.88
N THR A 323 0.40 -8.92 -14.34
CA THR A 323 1.53 -9.83 -14.66
C THR A 323 2.09 -9.51 -16.05
N ALA A 324 3.30 -9.96 -16.35
CA ALA A 324 3.85 -9.84 -17.71
C ALA A 324 2.97 -10.57 -18.75
N TRP A 325 2.31 -11.63 -18.34
CA TRP A 325 1.29 -12.32 -19.14
C TRP A 325 0.07 -11.43 -19.45
N ASP A 326 -0.43 -10.70 -18.45
CA ASP A 326 -1.52 -9.75 -18.67
C ASP A 326 -1.12 -8.61 -19.61
N ASP A 327 0.11 -8.09 -19.48
CA ASP A 327 0.62 -7.03 -20.37
C ASP A 327 0.71 -7.54 -21.82
N MET A 328 1.16 -8.78 -22.03
CA MET A 328 1.20 -9.42 -23.36
C MET A 328 -0.21 -9.55 -23.94
N ILE A 329 -1.18 -10.04 -23.17
CA ILE A 329 -2.58 -10.17 -23.64
C ILE A 329 -3.14 -8.81 -24.04
N VAL A 330 -2.94 -7.78 -23.20
CA VAL A 330 -3.46 -6.44 -23.49
C VAL A 330 -2.77 -5.86 -24.73
N SER A 331 -1.46 -5.97 -24.85
CA SER A 331 -0.74 -5.46 -26.04
C SER A 331 -1.16 -6.18 -27.33
N ARG A 332 -1.55 -7.44 -27.25
CA ARG A 332 -1.98 -8.23 -28.41
C ARG A 332 -3.42 -7.96 -28.85
N PHE A 333 -4.34 -7.86 -27.89
CA PHE A 333 -5.77 -7.80 -28.18
C PHE A 333 -6.37 -6.40 -28.08
N TYR A 334 -5.69 -5.45 -27.40
CA TYR A 334 -6.13 -4.07 -27.18
C TYR A 334 -5.01 -3.05 -27.42
N PRO A 335 -4.24 -3.15 -28.56
CA PRO A 335 -3.11 -2.26 -28.80
C PRO A 335 -3.51 -0.80 -28.91
N ASN A 336 -4.64 -0.50 -29.55
CA ASN A 336 -5.08 0.88 -29.78
C ASN A 336 -5.36 1.61 -28.45
N GLU A 337 -5.94 0.92 -27.50
CA GLU A 337 -6.28 1.46 -26.19
C GLU A 337 -5.05 1.54 -25.27
N LEU A 338 -4.06 0.64 -25.46
CA LEU A 338 -2.82 0.59 -24.70
C LEU A 338 -1.80 1.63 -25.17
N ASN A 339 -1.67 1.84 -26.48
CA ASN A 339 -0.63 2.68 -27.08
C ASN A 339 -0.51 4.08 -26.46
N PRO A 340 -1.61 4.83 -26.16
CA PRO A 340 -1.49 6.14 -25.55
C PRO A 340 -0.71 6.15 -24.22
N PHE A 341 -0.80 5.06 -23.47
CA PHE A 341 -0.09 4.90 -22.18
C PHE A 341 1.38 4.53 -22.41
N THR A 342 1.66 3.58 -23.31
CA THR A 342 3.03 3.16 -23.59
C THR A 342 3.84 4.26 -24.28
N ASP A 343 3.26 5.00 -25.21
CA ASP A 343 3.89 6.14 -25.87
C ASP A 343 4.29 7.23 -24.86
N LYS A 344 3.40 7.49 -23.88
CA LYS A 344 3.69 8.43 -22.82
C LYS A 344 4.80 7.94 -21.90
N LEU A 345 4.81 6.65 -21.53
CA LEU A 345 5.89 6.03 -20.77
C LEU A 345 7.23 6.11 -21.51
N GLU A 346 7.27 5.80 -22.81
CA GLU A 346 8.48 5.91 -23.61
C GLU A 346 8.98 7.36 -23.71
N LYS A 347 8.08 8.32 -23.94
CA LYS A 347 8.41 9.75 -23.99
C LYS A 347 9.04 10.21 -22.66
N TRP A 348 8.42 9.86 -21.54
CA TRP A 348 8.92 10.30 -20.24
C TRP A 348 10.20 9.60 -19.84
N SER A 349 10.33 8.29 -20.09
CA SER A 349 11.57 7.55 -19.80
C SER A 349 12.78 8.13 -20.56
N LYS A 350 12.61 8.53 -21.83
CA LYS A 350 13.61 9.30 -22.58
C LYS A 350 13.95 10.63 -21.88
N GLY A 351 12.94 11.35 -21.39
CA GLY A 351 13.13 12.60 -20.65
C GLY A 351 13.90 12.46 -19.36
N TYR A 352 13.88 11.28 -18.74
CA TYR A 352 14.67 10.91 -17.56
C TYR A 352 16.04 10.30 -17.89
N GLY A 353 16.46 10.33 -19.16
CA GLY A 353 17.78 9.86 -19.59
C GLY A 353 17.91 8.34 -19.74
N ILE A 354 16.81 7.60 -19.73
CA ILE A 354 16.81 6.16 -19.92
C ILE A 354 17.14 5.87 -21.39
N LYS A 355 18.29 5.23 -21.65
CA LYS A 355 18.81 4.98 -23.02
C LYS A 355 17.95 3.96 -23.77
N ASP A 356 17.67 2.83 -23.16
CA ASP A 356 16.81 1.80 -23.72
C ASP A 356 15.43 1.82 -23.07
N THR A 357 14.54 2.62 -23.65
CA THR A 357 13.16 2.78 -23.15
C THR A 357 12.33 1.53 -23.37
N ARG A 358 12.63 0.78 -24.43
CA ARG A 358 11.91 -0.45 -24.75
C ARG A 358 12.24 -1.56 -23.76
N GLU A 359 13.52 -1.72 -23.41
CA GLU A 359 13.93 -2.65 -22.36
C GLU A 359 13.39 -2.24 -21.00
N TYR A 360 13.39 -0.94 -20.67
CA TYR A 360 12.82 -0.41 -19.43
C TYR A 360 11.34 -0.75 -19.28
N LEU A 361 10.55 -0.69 -20.37
CA LEU A 361 9.14 -1.09 -20.36
C LEU A 361 8.99 -2.61 -20.33
N ARG A 362 9.82 -3.36 -21.08
CA ARG A 362 9.85 -4.83 -21.10
C ARG A 362 10.07 -5.40 -19.71
N GLU A 363 11.05 -4.86 -18.96
CA GLU A 363 11.37 -5.21 -17.59
C GLU A 363 10.41 -4.61 -16.56
N ARG A 364 9.43 -3.81 -17.02
CA ARG A 364 8.38 -3.22 -16.17
C ARG A 364 8.93 -2.28 -15.08
N LYS A 365 10.13 -1.72 -15.26
CA LYS A 365 10.79 -0.81 -14.31
C LYS A 365 10.00 0.46 -14.01
N TRP A 366 9.11 0.88 -14.93
CA TRP A 366 8.20 2.01 -14.73
C TRP A 366 7.24 1.85 -13.53
N ARG A 367 7.08 0.62 -13.02
CA ARG A 367 6.20 0.30 -11.89
C ARG A 367 6.83 0.63 -10.54
N ILE A 368 8.16 0.66 -10.47
CA ILE A 368 8.93 0.89 -9.25
C ILE A 368 9.10 2.39 -9.01
N LYS A 369 9.44 3.14 -10.05
CA LYS A 369 9.68 4.59 -9.98
C LYS A 369 8.66 5.34 -10.84
N ALA A 370 7.90 6.26 -10.23
CA ALA A 370 6.97 7.10 -10.97
C ALA A 370 7.69 7.99 -11.97
N LEU A 371 7.22 7.99 -13.21
CA LEU A 371 7.62 8.92 -14.26
C LEU A 371 6.58 10.05 -14.35
N GLY A 372 7.02 11.24 -14.74
CA GLY A 372 6.12 12.37 -14.87
C GLY A 372 6.67 13.46 -15.82
N ASP A 373 5.82 14.39 -16.20
CA ASP A 373 6.24 15.57 -16.96
C ASP A 373 7.14 16.46 -16.08
N LYS A 374 8.16 17.09 -16.68
CA LYS A 374 9.01 18.07 -15.99
C LYS A 374 8.22 19.23 -15.36
N LYS A 375 7.02 19.51 -15.84
CA LYS A 375 6.11 20.51 -15.24
C LYS A 375 5.65 20.14 -13.84
N ILE A 376 5.54 18.84 -13.52
CA ILE A 376 5.22 18.38 -12.16
C ILE A 376 6.31 18.82 -11.19
N LEU A 377 7.56 18.88 -11.66
CA LEU A 377 8.72 19.29 -10.88
C LEU A 377 8.81 20.82 -10.71
N ALA A 378 8.12 21.61 -11.53
CA ALA A 378 8.15 23.06 -11.47
C ALA A 378 7.43 23.64 -10.23
N ALA A 379 6.30 23.05 -9.83
CA ALA A 379 5.67 23.40 -8.56
C ALA A 379 6.59 22.97 -7.41
N ASP A 380 7.07 23.88 -6.57
CA ASP A 380 8.00 23.55 -5.48
C ASP A 380 7.61 24.24 -4.17
N VAL A 381 8.03 23.65 -3.07
CA VAL A 381 7.80 24.17 -1.72
C VAL A 381 9.11 24.14 -0.97
N VAL A 382 9.55 25.30 -0.54
CA VAL A 382 10.75 25.45 0.30
C VAL A 382 10.31 26.01 1.65
N PHE A 383 10.74 25.33 2.73
CA PHE A 383 10.57 25.83 4.08
C PHE A 383 11.91 26.40 4.57
N SER A 384 11.90 27.65 5.00
CA SER A 384 13.05 28.22 5.70
C SER A 384 12.82 28.14 7.21
N GLN A 385 13.86 27.81 7.95
CA GLN A 385 13.83 27.85 9.41
C GLN A 385 14.31 29.23 9.87
N SER A 386 13.38 30.02 10.39
CA SER A 386 13.69 31.12 11.31
C SER A 386 13.65 30.57 12.74
N GLN A 387 14.31 31.19 13.70
CA GLN A 387 14.27 30.72 15.08
C GLN A 387 12.88 30.73 15.69
N THR A 388 12.01 31.63 15.25
CA THR A 388 10.66 31.83 15.81
C THR A 388 9.55 31.71 14.75
N ASP A 389 9.84 32.04 13.47
CA ASP A 389 8.82 32.17 12.44
C ASP A 389 8.71 30.93 11.56
N PHE A 390 7.48 30.56 11.21
CA PHE A 390 7.22 29.62 10.13
C PHE A 390 7.23 30.33 8.79
N VAL A 391 8.14 29.99 7.91
CA VAL A 391 8.24 30.56 6.56
C VAL A 391 8.20 29.47 5.50
N ALA A 392 7.30 29.64 4.52
CA ALA A 392 7.19 28.75 3.37
C ALA A 392 7.15 29.56 2.07
N VAL A 393 7.89 29.14 1.06
CA VAL A 393 7.84 29.68 -0.29
C VAL A 393 7.32 28.59 -1.21
N MET A 394 6.22 28.89 -1.92
CA MET A 394 5.60 28.02 -2.92
C MET A 394 5.88 28.59 -4.31
N ALA A 395 6.44 27.82 -5.22
CA ALA A 395 6.52 28.12 -6.63
C ALA A 395 5.35 27.47 -7.38
N HIS A 396 4.69 28.19 -8.24
CA HIS A 396 3.55 27.76 -9.05
C HIS A 396 2.47 27.02 -8.24
N PRO A 397 1.94 27.61 -7.12
CA PRO A 397 0.95 26.93 -6.30
C PRO A 397 -0.36 26.73 -7.07
N ALA A 398 -0.95 25.53 -6.95
CA ALA A 398 -2.19 25.17 -7.61
C ALA A 398 -3.39 26.00 -7.11
N PHE A 399 -3.38 26.37 -5.82
CA PHE A 399 -4.44 27.14 -5.17
C PHE A 399 -3.90 28.17 -4.20
N PRO A 400 -4.58 29.32 -4.03
CA PRO A 400 -4.30 30.26 -2.95
C PRO A 400 -4.40 29.59 -1.58
N ILE A 401 -3.49 29.92 -0.67
CA ILE A 401 -3.40 29.32 0.65
C ILE A 401 -4.70 29.45 1.48
N TYR A 402 -5.46 30.52 1.22
CA TYR A 402 -6.73 30.79 1.91
C TYR A 402 -7.82 29.74 1.68
N HIS A 403 -7.73 28.93 0.63
CA HIS A 403 -8.67 27.84 0.37
C HIS A 403 -8.50 26.70 1.36
N TRP A 404 -7.27 26.46 1.83
CA TRP A 404 -6.96 25.33 2.71
C TRP A 404 -6.77 25.70 4.18
N LEU A 405 -6.53 26.97 4.51
CA LEU A 405 -6.42 27.44 5.90
C LEU A 405 -7.61 27.04 6.79
N PRO A 406 -8.89 27.10 6.32
CA PRO A 406 -10.04 26.72 7.15
C PRO A 406 -10.02 25.28 7.63
N ALA A 407 -9.29 24.38 6.94
CA ALA A 407 -9.13 22.99 7.36
C ALA A 407 -8.21 22.83 8.57
N ALA A 408 -7.27 23.76 8.78
CA ALA A 408 -6.29 23.72 9.86
C ALA A 408 -6.68 24.59 11.05
N CYS A 409 -7.14 25.81 10.81
CA CYS A 409 -7.39 26.80 11.84
C CYS A 409 -8.48 27.79 11.42
N GLU A 410 -8.89 28.63 12.35
CA GLU A 410 -9.65 29.83 12.02
C GLU A 410 -8.67 30.91 11.56
N PHE A 411 -9.10 31.76 10.63
CA PHE A 411 -8.33 32.93 10.25
C PHE A 411 -9.24 34.13 10.06
N GLU A 412 -8.71 35.30 10.40
CA GLU A 412 -9.38 36.58 10.25
C GLU A 412 -8.47 37.51 9.47
N VAL A 413 -9.10 38.30 8.58
CA VAL A 413 -8.45 39.37 7.85
C VAL A 413 -9.22 40.65 8.18
N HIS A 414 -8.66 41.48 9.04
CA HIS A 414 -9.23 42.75 9.42
C HIS A 414 -8.51 43.87 8.65
N ARG A 415 -9.29 44.63 7.91
CA ARG A 415 -8.81 45.85 7.21
C ARG A 415 -9.21 47.05 8.06
N LYS A 416 -8.23 47.68 8.70
CA LYS A 416 -8.42 48.91 9.44
C LYS A 416 -7.31 49.88 9.08
N ASP A 417 -7.67 51.11 8.65
CA ASP A 417 -6.73 52.23 8.35
C ASP A 417 -5.58 51.84 7.39
N ASN A 418 -5.91 51.16 6.27
CA ASN A 418 -4.95 50.63 5.28
C ASN A 418 -3.94 49.59 5.79
N ILE A 419 -4.12 49.07 7.00
CA ILE A 419 -3.31 47.98 7.55
C ILE A 419 -4.15 46.71 7.61
N ASP A 420 -3.74 45.68 6.85
CA ASP A 420 -4.35 44.34 6.92
C ASP A 420 -3.76 43.61 8.11
N LYS A 421 -4.47 43.58 9.24
CA LYS A 421 -4.17 42.65 10.35
C LYS A 421 -4.73 41.30 10.02
N ARG A 422 -3.85 40.30 9.85
CA ARG A 422 -4.17 38.91 9.52
C ARG A 422 -3.76 38.01 10.66
N GLN A 423 -4.71 37.26 11.20
CA GLN A 423 -4.49 36.36 12.34
C GLN A 423 -4.96 34.96 12.02
N LEU A 424 -4.18 33.98 12.47
CA LEU A 424 -4.54 32.56 12.53
C LEU A 424 -4.89 32.22 13.96
N LYS A 425 -6.04 31.60 14.20
CA LYS A 425 -6.46 31.14 15.52
C LYS A 425 -6.46 29.62 15.54
N PHE A 426 -5.49 29.06 16.21
CA PHE A 426 -5.48 27.67 16.64
C PHE A 426 -6.17 27.58 18.00
N LYS A 427 -6.49 26.35 18.45
CA LYS A 427 -7.27 26.13 19.68
C LYS A 427 -6.73 26.89 20.89
N ASP A 428 -5.39 26.93 21.05
CA ASP A 428 -4.72 27.43 22.24
C ASP A 428 -3.76 28.61 21.92
N ALA A 429 -3.70 29.10 20.67
CA ALA A 429 -2.76 30.13 20.25
C ALA A 429 -3.28 30.97 19.07
N VAL A 430 -2.85 32.24 19.05
CA VAL A 430 -3.13 33.19 17.95
C VAL A 430 -1.81 33.68 17.38
N TYR A 431 -1.66 33.59 16.07
CA TYR A 431 -0.45 34.02 15.35
C TYR A 431 -0.77 35.06 14.30
N SER A 432 0.08 36.06 14.16
CA SER A 432 0.03 36.99 13.03
C SER A 432 0.63 36.32 11.79
N PHE A 433 0.08 36.61 10.59
CA PHE A 433 0.62 36.04 9.36
C PHE A 433 0.62 37.04 8.20
N GLN A 434 1.47 36.76 7.22
CA GLN A 434 1.58 37.54 5.98
C GLN A 434 1.65 36.62 4.77
N VAL A 435 1.07 37.05 3.64
CA VAL A 435 1.18 36.39 2.33
C VAL A 435 1.67 37.39 1.31
N GLU A 436 2.82 37.13 0.71
CA GLU A 436 3.47 37.95 -0.29
C GLU A 436 3.43 37.26 -1.64
N TYR A 437 3.01 37.96 -2.70
CA TYR A 437 2.88 37.44 -4.06
C TYR A 437 3.97 38.04 -4.97
N TYR A 438 4.84 37.21 -5.51
CA TYR A 438 5.88 37.56 -6.45
C TYR A 438 5.43 37.18 -7.87
N LYS A 439 4.67 38.07 -8.51
CA LYS A 439 4.00 37.80 -9.81
C LYS A 439 4.97 37.46 -10.95
N LYS A 440 6.19 38.01 -10.97
CA LYS A 440 7.21 37.72 -12.00
C LYS A 440 7.64 36.29 -12.02
N ASP A 441 7.76 35.68 -10.83
CA ASP A 441 8.31 34.34 -10.64
C ASP A 441 7.21 33.31 -10.32
N ASP A 442 5.94 33.73 -10.32
CA ASP A 442 4.79 32.93 -9.86
C ASP A 442 5.07 32.23 -8.53
N LYS A 443 5.55 33.01 -7.54
CA LYS A 443 5.87 32.54 -6.20
C LYS A 443 5.00 33.20 -5.15
N VAL A 444 4.69 32.44 -4.12
CA VAL A 444 3.98 32.90 -2.93
C VAL A 444 4.78 32.59 -1.70
N LYS A 445 5.12 33.63 -0.92
CA LYS A 445 5.75 33.47 0.39
C LYS A 445 4.69 33.61 1.48
N PHE A 446 4.63 32.63 2.35
CA PHE A 446 3.74 32.58 3.50
C PHE A 446 4.56 32.57 4.78
N THR A 447 4.36 33.61 5.61
CA THR A 447 5.08 33.79 6.88
C THR A 447 4.06 33.81 8.02
N VAL A 448 4.31 33.03 9.07
CA VAL A 448 3.55 33.05 10.32
C VAL A 448 4.55 33.36 11.44
N TYR A 449 4.31 34.49 12.09
CA TYR A 449 5.25 35.04 13.08
C TYR A 449 5.10 34.34 14.43
N ASP A 450 6.22 34.16 15.13
CA ASP A 450 6.32 33.55 16.48
C ASP A 450 5.62 32.19 16.62
N CYS A 451 5.58 31.43 15.53
CA CYS A 451 4.93 30.13 15.47
C CYS A 451 5.89 28.98 15.84
N ILE A 452 6.08 28.81 17.14
CA ILE A 452 6.96 27.77 17.71
C ILE A 452 6.26 26.45 18.05
N ASP A 453 4.92 26.44 18.12
CA ASP A 453 4.15 25.21 18.41
C ASP A 453 4.30 24.20 17.27
N SER A 454 4.83 23.03 17.60
CA SER A 454 5.07 21.95 16.66
C SER A 454 3.80 21.44 15.95
N LYS A 455 2.64 21.47 16.61
CA LYS A 455 1.35 21.06 16.02
C LYS A 455 0.86 22.08 15.00
N ALA A 456 0.95 23.39 15.33
CA ALA A 456 0.63 24.45 14.40
C ALA A 456 1.54 24.40 13.16
N VAL A 457 2.85 24.30 13.37
CA VAL A 457 3.85 24.16 12.29
C VAL A 457 3.55 22.95 11.40
N TYR A 458 3.22 21.80 11.99
CA TYR A 458 2.86 20.58 11.26
C TYR A 458 1.62 20.79 10.37
N LEU A 459 0.56 21.41 10.91
CA LEU A 459 -0.66 21.67 10.15
C LEU A 459 -0.42 22.71 9.05
N LEU A 460 0.33 23.76 9.33
CA LEU A 460 0.68 24.79 8.34
C LEU A 460 1.51 24.21 7.19
N ARG A 461 2.46 23.32 7.46
CA ARG A 461 3.19 22.60 6.39
C ARG A 461 2.25 21.83 5.47
N ARG A 462 1.23 21.17 6.03
CA ARG A 462 0.24 20.42 5.25
C ARG A 462 -0.68 21.33 4.43
N VAL A 463 -1.08 22.48 4.99
CA VAL A 463 -1.83 23.50 4.24
C VAL A 463 -1.00 24.00 3.06
N VAL A 464 0.28 24.29 3.27
CA VAL A 464 1.20 24.70 2.20
C VAL A 464 1.32 23.65 1.10
N TYR A 465 1.56 22.38 1.47
CA TYR A 465 1.60 21.30 0.49
C TYR A 465 0.29 21.13 -0.27
N LYS A 466 -0.83 21.26 0.44
CA LYS A 466 -2.15 21.17 -0.18
C LYS A 466 -2.40 22.30 -1.18
N SER A 467 -1.98 23.52 -0.84
CA SER A 467 -2.06 24.68 -1.73
C SER A 467 -1.16 24.54 -2.96
N ALA A 468 0.03 23.98 -2.78
CA ALA A 468 0.99 23.79 -3.87
C ALA A 468 0.59 22.64 -4.82
N TYR A 469 0.10 21.52 -4.29
CA TYR A 469 0.02 20.25 -5.05
C TYR A 469 -1.39 19.70 -5.24
N CYS A 470 -2.44 20.41 -4.86
CA CYS A 470 -3.81 19.93 -5.06
C CYS A 470 -4.17 19.83 -6.54
N VAL A 471 -4.56 18.66 -7.00
CA VAL A 471 -4.98 18.38 -8.39
C VAL A 471 -6.48 18.14 -8.52
N GLN A 472 -7.27 18.52 -7.52
CA GLN A 472 -8.73 18.36 -7.48
C GLN A 472 -9.23 16.91 -7.66
N CYS A 473 -8.50 15.95 -7.12
CA CYS A 473 -8.81 14.51 -7.29
C CYS A 473 -10.00 14.02 -6.45
N GLU A 474 -10.64 14.86 -5.64
CA GLU A 474 -11.83 14.59 -4.83
C GLU A 474 -11.69 13.52 -3.74
N VAL A 475 -10.53 12.87 -3.59
CA VAL A 475 -10.32 11.79 -2.59
C VAL A 475 -10.57 12.30 -1.16
N CYS A 476 -10.03 13.47 -0.80
CA CYS A 476 -10.22 14.05 0.53
C CYS A 476 -11.66 14.56 0.80
N GLU A 477 -12.43 14.87 -0.27
CA GLU A 477 -13.84 15.23 -0.16
C GLU A 477 -14.68 14.04 0.30
N VAL A 478 -14.41 12.88 -0.31
CA VAL A 478 -15.12 11.62 0.02
C VAL A 478 -14.86 11.18 1.46
N ASP A 479 -13.66 11.40 1.97
CA ASP A 479 -13.31 11.05 3.35
C ASP A 479 -13.68 12.11 4.39
N CYS A 480 -14.31 13.23 3.97
CA CYS A 480 -14.77 14.25 4.90
C CYS A 480 -15.95 13.75 5.75
N PRO A 481 -15.81 13.56 7.08
CA PRO A 481 -16.85 12.91 7.88
C PRO A 481 -18.12 13.75 8.05
N THR A 482 -18.01 15.07 7.87
CA THR A 482 -19.14 16.00 8.00
C THR A 482 -19.67 16.51 6.66
N GLY A 483 -18.98 16.18 5.53
CA GLY A 483 -19.30 16.72 4.23
C GLY A 483 -19.05 18.24 4.10
N ALA A 484 -18.15 18.80 4.92
CA ALA A 484 -17.81 20.22 4.91
C ALA A 484 -16.97 20.63 3.69
N LEU A 485 -16.30 19.67 3.03
CA LEU A 485 -15.36 19.93 1.93
C LEU A 485 -16.00 19.67 0.57
N SER A 486 -15.81 20.60 -0.36
CA SER A 486 -16.08 20.45 -1.79
C SER A 486 -14.84 20.84 -2.58
N ILE A 487 -14.48 20.05 -3.58
CA ILE A 487 -13.25 20.20 -4.35
C ILE A 487 -13.51 20.77 -5.76
N VAL A 488 -14.59 20.36 -6.38
CA VAL A 488 -14.96 20.76 -7.75
C VAL A 488 -16.25 21.58 -7.72
N PRO A 489 -16.35 22.69 -8.47
CA PRO A 489 -15.39 23.27 -9.41
C PRO A 489 -14.23 24.03 -8.74
N SER A 490 -14.34 24.37 -7.48
CA SER A 490 -13.28 25.01 -6.68
C SER A 490 -13.25 24.47 -5.25
N VAL A 491 -12.08 24.55 -4.62
CA VAL A 491 -11.93 24.15 -3.23
C VAL A 491 -12.72 25.09 -2.33
N ASN A 492 -13.70 24.54 -1.64
CA ASN A 492 -14.54 25.25 -0.67
C ASN A 492 -14.71 24.41 0.61
N ILE A 493 -14.52 25.06 1.75
CA ILE A 493 -14.68 24.44 3.08
C ILE A 493 -15.78 25.20 3.84
N ASP A 494 -16.90 24.54 4.05
CA ASP A 494 -17.98 25.05 4.89
C ASP A 494 -17.52 25.11 6.35
N LYS A 495 -17.21 26.32 6.80
CA LYS A 495 -16.67 26.57 8.16
C LYS A 495 -17.66 26.17 9.26
N THR A 496 -18.96 26.11 8.97
CA THR A 496 -19.98 25.74 9.95
C THR A 496 -20.05 24.22 10.18
N LYS A 497 -19.68 23.44 9.17
CA LYS A 497 -19.64 21.97 9.20
C LYS A 497 -18.27 21.40 9.48
N CYS A 498 -17.20 22.17 9.24
CA CYS A 498 -15.83 21.69 9.41
C CYS A 498 -15.46 21.58 10.90
N ILE A 499 -15.23 20.34 11.34
CA ILE A 499 -14.79 20.04 12.72
C ILE A 499 -13.27 20.04 12.86
N ARG A 500 -12.52 20.45 11.85
CA ARG A 500 -11.04 20.49 11.83
C ARG A 500 -10.39 19.17 12.28
N CYS A 501 -10.92 18.05 11.79
CA CYS A 501 -10.34 16.72 12.02
C CYS A 501 -9.04 16.48 11.27
N HIS A 502 -8.63 17.37 10.40
CA HIS A 502 -7.41 17.42 9.59
C HIS A 502 -7.21 16.26 8.59
N LYS A 503 -8.13 15.33 8.46
CA LYS A 503 -8.02 14.18 7.53
C LYS A 503 -7.74 14.60 6.09
N CYS A 504 -8.37 15.68 5.61
CA CYS A 504 -8.14 16.21 4.27
C CYS A 504 -6.72 16.77 4.03
N LEU A 505 -5.99 17.07 5.10
CA LEU A 505 -4.61 17.58 5.04
C LEU A 505 -3.56 16.47 5.14
N GLU A 506 -3.92 15.26 5.52
CA GLU A 506 -2.99 14.16 5.63
C GLU A 506 -2.52 13.69 4.25
N ALA A 507 -1.20 13.51 4.08
CA ALA A 507 -0.60 13.04 2.84
C ALA A 507 -0.60 11.51 2.81
N HIS A 508 -1.69 10.92 2.37
CA HIS A 508 -1.87 9.48 2.15
C HIS A 508 -3.06 9.20 1.22
N ASP A 509 -3.31 7.92 0.95
CA ASP A 509 -4.28 7.45 -0.04
C ASP A 509 -5.77 7.76 0.27
N ARG A 510 -6.08 8.31 1.45
CA ARG A 510 -7.42 8.78 1.86
C ARG A 510 -7.49 10.28 2.15
N GLY A 511 -6.36 10.95 2.21
CA GLY A 511 -6.24 12.39 2.43
C GLY A 511 -5.82 13.11 1.15
N CYS A 512 -4.58 13.60 1.10
CA CYS A 512 -4.01 14.22 -0.08
C CYS A 512 -3.04 13.28 -0.81
N ILE A 513 -3.58 12.41 -1.64
CA ILE A 513 -2.79 11.45 -2.40
C ILE A 513 -1.85 12.12 -3.41
N ALA A 514 -2.25 13.25 -3.99
CA ALA A 514 -1.41 14.00 -4.92
C ALA A 514 -0.13 14.53 -4.25
N THR A 515 -0.24 15.08 -3.05
CA THR A 515 0.92 15.54 -2.27
C THR A 515 1.89 14.39 -1.98
N ASP A 516 1.37 13.22 -1.66
CA ASP A 516 2.18 12.04 -1.38
C ASP A 516 2.97 11.61 -2.63
N CYS A 517 2.27 11.44 -3.76
CA CYS A 517 2.89 11.05 -5.03
C CYS A 517 3.93 12.08 -5.53
N ILE A 518 3.59 13.38 -5.55
CA ILE A 518 4.48 14.42 -6.06
C ILE A 518 5.74 14.56 -5.19
N ARG A 519 5.59 14.49 -3.87
CA ARG A 519 6.74 14.55 -2.95
C ARG A 519 7.70 13.39 -3.20
N MET A 520 7.19 12.18 -3.44
CA MET A 520 8.05 11.03 -3.73
C MET A 520 8.84 11.18 -5.02
N ILE A 521 8.20 11.70 -6.09
CA ILE A 521 8.90 11.96 -7.35
C ILE A 521 10.05 12.96 -7.11
N LYS A 522 9.80 14.04 -6.35
CA LYS A 522 10.79 15.09 -6.04
C LYS A 522 11.88 14.63 -5.07
N ASP A 523 11.49 13.89 -4.05
CA ASP A 523 12.42 13.37 -3.05
C ASP A 523 13.39 12.35 -3.63
N SER A 524 12.99 11.60 -4.66
CA SER A 524 13.88 10.65 -5.35
C SER A 524 15.07 11.34 -6.04
N ASP A 525 14.88 12.56 -6.55
CA ASP A 525 15.94 13.29 -7.26
C ASP A 525 16.88 14.09 -6.31
N LYS A 526 16.32 14.61 -5.20
CA LYS A 526 17.12 15.41 -4.22
C LYS A 526 17.90 14.56 -3.19
N LYS A 527 17.42 13.36 -2.87
CA LYS A 527 18.00 12.53 -1.78
C LYS A 527 19.25 11.77 -2.15
N VAL A 528 19.54 11.54 -3.42
CA VAL A 528 20.68 10.74 -3.85
C VAL A 528 22.01 11.42 -3.43
N ASN A 529 22.17 12.71 -3.71
CA ASN A 529 23.42 13.43 -3.40
C ASN A 529 23.72 13.59 -1.90
N ALA A 530 22.70 13.90 -1.08
CA ALA A 530 22.88 14.09 0.37
C ALA A 530 23.11 12.76 1.11
N LYS A 531 22.51 11.67 0.67
CA LYS A 531 22.65 10.34 1.28
C LYS A 531 23.99 9.68 0.99
N VAL A 532 24.59 9.95 -0.16
CA VAL A 532 25.90 9.36 -0.53
C VAL A 532 27.02 9.88 0.38
N GLN A 533 26.95 11.11 0.89
CA GLN A 533 27.96 11.71 1.80
C GLN A 533 27.58 11.66 3.29
N ALA A 534 26.54 10.95 3.67
CA ALA A 534 26.01 11.00 5.04
C ALA A 534 27.06 10.71 6.12
N TYR A 535 28.01 9.83 5.84
CA TYR A 535 29.01 9.36 6.82
C TYR A 535 30.38 10.00 6.65
N LYS A 536 30.50 11.01 5.79
CA LYS A 536 31.79 11.59 5.40
C LYS A 536 32.74 10.49 4.86
N THR A 537 33.79 10.14 5.60
CA THR A 537 34.72 9.04 5.25
C THR A 537 34.82 7.97 6.33
N PHE A 538 33.96 8.05 7.35
CA PHE A 538 34.08 7.23 8.56
C PHE A 538 33.07 6.07 8.54
N GLY A 539 33.56 4.83 8.66
CA GLY A 539 32.73 3.64 8.83
C GLY A 539 32.19 3.52 10.26
N LEU A 540 31.05 2.85 10.40
CA LEU A 540 30.55 2.44 11.70
C LEU A 540 31.53 1.44 12.34
N ARG A 541 31.83 1.62 13.62
CA ARG A 541 32.80 0.79 14.34
C ARG A 541 32.16 0.17 15.59
N GLU A 542 32.59 -1.02 15.90
CA GLU A 542 32.13 -1.74 17.11
C GLU A 542 32.56 -1.02 18.39
N ASP A 543 33.81 -0.54 18.47
CA ASP A 543 34.32 0.20 19.63
C ASP A 543 33.50 1.47 19.91
N TRP A 544 33.02 2.16 18.87
CA TRP A 544 32.16 3.34 19.03
C TRP A 544 30.76 3.01 19.56
N ILE A 545 30.19 1.87 19.11
CA ILE A 545 28.91 1.35 19.62
C ILE A 545 29.06 0.97 21.10
N ASN A 546 30.15 0.31 21.45
CA ASN A 546 30.43 -0.12 22.83
C ASN A 546 30.61 1.09 23.76
N GLU A 547 31.39 2.10 23.34
CA GLU A 547 31.57 3.35 24.07
C GLU A 547 30.22 4.08 24.24
N PHE A 548 29.42 4.20 23.17
CA PHE A 548 28.13 4.84 23.21
C PHE A 548 27.13 4.14 24.15
N PHE A 549 27.01 2.82 24.09
CA PHE A 549 26.07 2.09 24.94
C PHE A 549 26.51 1.99 26.40
N SER A 550 27.80 2.18 26.68
CA SER A 550 28.29 2.21 28.05
C SER A 550 27.86 3.48 28.82
N ASP A 551 27.72 4.60 28.13
CA ASP A 551 27.24 5.88 28.69
C ASP A 551 26.51 6.73 27.66
N VAL A 552 25.27 6.38 27.39
CA VAL A 552 24.45 7.02 26.34
C VAL A 552 24.26 8.52 26.57
N ASP A 553 24.07 8.92 27.82
CA ASP A 553 23.77 10.33 28.15
C ASP A 553 25.04 11.17 28.15
N GLY A 554 26.17 10.65 28.66
CA GLY A 554 27.44 11.33 28.73
C GLY A 554 28.25 11.32 27.44
N PHE A 555 28.01 10.36 26.54
CA PHE A 555 28.79 10.19 25.30
C PHE A 555 28.87 11.46 24.43
N TRP A 556 27.80 12.21 24.29
CA TRP A 556 27.78 13.40 23.45
C TRP A 556 28.62 14.58 24.01
N VAL A 557 28.94 14.53 25.29
CA VAL A 557 29.76 15.54 25.99
C VAL A 557 31.19 15.06 26.11
N ASN A 558 31.41 13.78 26.38
CA ASN A 558 32.73 13.21 26.61
C ASN A 558 32.89 11.89 25.88
N ASN A 559 33.60 11.90 24.75
CA ASN A 559 33.87 10.73 23.93
C ASN A 559 35.29 10.79 23.33
N SER A 560 35.76 9.64 22.83
CA SER A 560 37.10 9.52 22.25
C SER A 560 37.20 10.03 20.79
N LEU A 561 36.08 10.53 20.21
CA LEU A 561 35.96 10.84 18.79
C LEU A 561 36.29 12.30 18.45
N GLY A 562 36.91 12.54 17.29
CA GLY A 562 37.01 13.88 16.73
C GLY A 562 35.62 14.37 16.17
N SER A 563 35.43 15.70 16.10
CA SER A 563 34.16 16.32 15.70
C SER A 563 33.57 15.76 14.38
N ALA A 564 34.41 15.51 13.38
CA ALA A 564 33.97 14.94 12.12
C ALA A 564 33.56 13.46 12.23
N GLN A 565 34.15 12.71 13.16
CA GLN A 565 33.75 11.33 13.46
C GLN A 565 32.44 11.29 14.23
N VAL A 566 32.21 12.22 15.17
CA VAL A 566 30.95 12.38 15.88
C VAL A 566 29.78 12.60 14.89
N ASP A 567 29.97 13.49 13.90
CA ASP A 567 28.94 13.73 12.88
C ASP A 567 28.65 12.48 12.05
N GLY A 568 29.68 11.77 11.61
CA GLY A 568 29.54 10.50 10.86
C GLY A 568 28.85 9.43 11.72
N PHE A 569 29.23 9.30 12.99
CA PHE A 569 28.65 8.35 13.92
C PHE A 569 27.17 8.64 14.21
N LYS A 570 26.79 9.91 14.43
CA LYS A 570 25.38 10.31 14.54
C LYS A 570 24.56 9.90 13.33
N ALA A 571 25.11 10.04 12.13
CA ALA A 571 24.43 9.63 10.91
C ALA A 571 24.25 8.10 10.85
N TRP A 572 25.28 7.33 11.24
CA TRP A 572 25.19 5.87 11.33
C TRP A 572 24.15 5.41 12.35
N LEU A 573 24.15 5.95 13.57
CA LEU A 573 23.20 5.60 14.62
C LEU A 573 21.76 5.90 14.21
N LYS A 574 21.55 7.02 13.53
CA LYS A 574 20.23 7.40 13.00
C LYS A 574 19.77 6.45 11.91
N ASP A 575 20.62 6.13 10.93
CA ASP A 575 20.27 5.25 9.82
C ASP A 575 20.14 3.77 10.27
N ALA A 576 20.79 3.39 11.37
CA ALA A 576 20.57 2.14 12.08
C ALA A 576 19.31 2.15 12.98
N GLU A 577 18.56 3.25 13.03
CA GLU A 577 17.41 3.49 13.93
C GLU A 577 17.73 3.40 15.42
N ILE A 578 18.99 3.44 15.82
CA ILE A 578 19.41 3.41 17.23
C ILE A 578 19.03 4.71 17.92
N THR A 579 19.24 5.86 17.24
CA THR A 579 18.88 7.17 17.77
C THR A 579 17.90 7.90 16.85
N ASP A 580 17.15 8.84 17.42
CA ASP A 580 16.29 9.78 16.69
C ASP A 580 17.09 10.99 16.17
N LEU A 581 16.39 11.97 15.58
CA LEU A 581 16.98 13.22 15.07
C LEU A 581 17.62 14.09 16.16
N LYS A 582 17.29 13.86 17.44
CA LYS A 582 17.83 14.57 18.60
C LYS A 582 18.94 13.77 19.28
N SER A 583 19.42 12.70 18.67
CA SER A 583 20.40 11.76 19.22
C SER A 583 19.95 11.06 20.52
N GLN A 584 18.64 10.93 20.74
CA GLN A 584 18.07 10.16 21.84
C GLN A 584 17.79 8.73 21.40
N LEU A 585 17.95 7.75 22.29
CA LEU A 585 17.63 6.36 21.99
C LEU A 585 16.17 6.19 21.59
N THR A 586 15.96 5.55 20.44
CA THR A 586 14.64 5.09 20.01
C THR A 586 14.18 3.88 20.82
N THR A 587 12.95 3.40 20.61
CA THR A 587 12.49 2.12 21.20
C THR A 587 13.38 0.97 20.75
N PHE A 588 13.77 0.94 19.47
CA PHE A 588 14.74 -0.02 18.94
C PHE A 588 16.12 0.12 19.60
N GLY A 589 16.65 1.35 19.74
CA GLY A 589 17.94 1.59 20.38
C GLY A 589 17.97 1.11 21.84
N LYS A 590 16.89 1.30 22.59
CA LYS A 590 16.77 0.79 23.97
C LYS A 590 16.72 -0.76 24.03
N LEU A 591 16.06 -1.39 23.06
CA LEU A 591 16.08 -2.84 22.93
C LEU A 591 17.48 -3.34 22.60
N LEU A 592 18.13 -2.73 21.61
CA LEU A 592 19.46 -3.12 21.18
C LEU A 592 20.49 -2.94 22.30
N GLN A 593 20.42 -1.88 23.11
CA GLN A 593 21.27 -1.66 24.29
C GLN A 593 21.19 -2.83 25.29
N LYS A 594 20.04 -3.50 25.42
CA LYS A 594 19.88 -4.62 26.33
C LYS A 594 20.52 -5.92 25.83
N ILE A 595 20.58 -6.12 24.52
CA ILE A 595 21.02 -7.38 23.90
C ILE A 595 22.45 -7.35 23.34
N TYR A 596 23.04 -6.16 23.14
CA TYR A 596 24.30 -6.02 22.40
C TYR A 596 25.50 -6.70 23.03
N ILE A 597 25.48 -6.94 24.34
CA ILE A 597 26.54 -7.66 25.05
C ILE A 597 26.32 -9.17 24.96
N ASP A 598 25.07 -9.61 25.01
CA ASP A 598 24.71 -11.02 25.15
C ASP A 598 24.69 -11.76 23.80
N ASP A 599 24.31 -11.10 22.72
CA ASP A 599 24.21 -11.68 21.38
C ASP A 599 24.73 -10.72 20.29
N ILE A 600 26.01 -10.90 19.96
CA ILE A 600 26.69 -10.08 18.94
C ILE A 600 26.15 -10.36 17.54
N ASN A 601 25.80 -11.59 17.19
CA ASN A 601 25.27 -11.94 15.88
C ASN A 601 23.94 -11.23 15.67
N LEU A 602 22.99 -11.44 16.57
CA LEU A 602 21.70 -10.77 16.52
C LEU A 602 21.84 -9.26 16.48
N THR A 603 22.66 -8.67 17.34
CA THR A 603 22.89 -7.21 17.37
C THR A 603 23.24 -6.66 16.00
N TRP A 604 24.22 -7.26 15.32
CA TRP A 604 24.68 -6.75 14.03
C TRP A 604 23.79 -7.16 12.85
N GLU A 605 23.05 -8.26 12.94
CA GLU A 605 21.96 -8.60 12.01
C GLU A 605 20.88 -7.52 12.01
N LEU A 606 20.46 -7.05 13.19
CA LEU A 606 19.46 -5.98 13.34
C LEU A 606 19.99 -4.65 12.83
N ILE A 607 21.21 -4.27 13.19
CA ILE A 607 21.89 -3.04 12.72
C ILE A 607 22.01 -3.07 11.20
N LEU A 608 22.52 -4.15 10.62
CA LEU A 608 22.68 -4.28 9.17
C LEU A 608 21.34 -4.21 8.43
N THR A 609 20.31 -4.86 8.98
CA THR A 609 18.96 -4.82 8.40
C THR A 609 18.46 -3.37 8.32
N ASN A 610 18.55 -2.59 9.39
CA ASN A 610 18.10 -1.18 9.37
C ASN A 610 18.98 -0.32 8.46
N LEU A 611 20.29 -0.49 8.49
CA LEU A 611 21.21 0.23 7.59
C LEU A 611 20.89 -0.05 6.12
N ALA A 612 20.54 -1.27 5.75
CA ALA A 612 20.17 -1.60 4.38
C ALA A 612 18.88 -0.91 3.92
N TYR A 613 17.97 -0.54 4.82
CA TYR A 613 16.78 0.24 4.48
C TYR A 613 17.01 1.75 4.44
N HIS A 614 17.99 2.29 5.18
CA HIS A 614 18.13 3.74 5.37
C HIS A 614 19.44 4.31 4.81
N SER A 615 20.51 3.52 4.76
CA SER A 615 21.81 3.92 4.22
C SER A 615 21.89 3.65 2.72
N PHE A 616 22.11 4.70 1.93
CA PHE A 616 22.30 4.54 0.49
C PHE A 616 23.43 3.54 0.14
N ILE A 617 24.60 3.71 0.75
CA ILE A 617 25.78 2.91 0.36
C ILE A 617 25.68 1.45 0.81
N VAL A 618 25.03 1.17 1.96
CA VAL A 618 24.81 -0.19 2.45
C VAL A 618 23.76 -0.90 1.58
N HIS A 619 22.65 -0.21 1.28
CA HIS A 619 21.63 -0.70 0.37
C HIS A 619 22.22 -1.01 -1.03
N TRP A 620 22.95 -0.05 -1.58
CA TRP A 620 23.59 -0.20 -2.88
C TRP A 620 24.51 -1.44 -2.91
N PHE A 621 25.34 -1.63 -1.88
CA PHE A 621 26.24 -2.78 -1.79
C PHE A 621 25.45 -4.09 -1.69
N ALA A 622 24.44 -4.15 -0.83
CA ALA A 622 23.62 -5.35 -0.66
C ALA A 622 22.92 -5.80 -1.95
N THR A 623 22.50 -4.85 -2.79
CA THR A 623 21.75 -5.13 -4.02
C THR A 623 22.61 -5.34 -5.26
N ASN A 624 23.82 -4.80 -5.30
CA ASN A 624 24.64 -4.79 -6.51
C ASN A 624 25.91 -5.68 -6.42
N VAL A 625 26.32 -6.09 -5.22
CA VAL A 625 27.45 -6.99 -5.03
C VAL A 625 26.92 -8.37 -4.65
N SER A 626 26.96 -9.30 -5.60
CA SER A 626 26.48 -10.67 -5.42
C SER A 626 27.32 -11.45 -4.41
N VAL A 627 26.69 -12.40 -3.72
CA VAL A 627 27.40 -13.39 -2.89
C VAL A 627 28.39 -14.19 -3.78
N GLY A 628 29.61 -14.38 -3.31
CA GLY A 628 30.72 -15.00 -4.05
C GLY A 628 31.47 -14.04 -4.98
N GLN A 629 31.05 -12.79 -5.15
CA GLN A 629 31.73 -11.82 -6.01
C GLN A 629 32.88 -11.13 -5.28
N PRO A 630 34.14 -11.25 -5.78
CA PRO A 630 35.26 -10.46 -5.27
C PRO A 630 35.11 -8.96 -5.63
N TYR A 631 35.58 -8.10 -4.74
CA TYR A 631 35.58 -6.65 -4.97
C TYR A 631 36.77 -5.94 -4.30
N ASP A 632 37.07 -4.75 -4.78
CA ASP A 632 37.97 -3.79 -4.16
C ASP A 632 37.36 -2.37 -4.23
N LYS A 633 38.02 -1.39 -3.62
CA LYS A 633 37.51 0.00 -3.61
C LYS A 633 37.36 0.61 -5.01
N LYS A 634 38.20 0.19 -5.97
CA LYS A 634 38.15 0.71 -7.33
C LYS A 634 36.98 0.11 -8.09
N SER A 635 36.82 -1.22 -8.04
CA SER A 635 35.71 -1.92 -8.71
C SER A 635 34.36 -1.46 -8.21
N LEU A 636 34.20 -1.20 -6.90
CA LEU A 636 32.96 -0.64 -6.35
C LEU A 636 32.71 0.78 -6.89
N GLY A 637 33.76 1.61 -7.00
CA GLY A 637 33.65 2.96 -7.56
C GLY A 637 33.23 2.98 -9.00
N ASP A 638 33.85 2.12 -9.80
CA ASP A 638 33.53 1.98 -11.23
C ASP A 638 32.08 1.53 -11.43
N GLN A 639 31.59 0.54 -10.66
CA GLN A 639 30.20 0.06 -10.72
C GLN A 639 29.17 1.17 -10.35
N ILE A 640 29.45 2.00 -9.32
CA ILE A 640 28.57 3.12 -8.96
C ILE A 640 28.48 4.15 -10.09
N VAL A 641 29.60 4.43 -10.75
CA VAL A 641 29.66 5.38 -11.88
C VAL A 641 28.90 4.83 -13.10
N GLU A 642 29.08 3.55 -13.41
CA GLU A 642 28.40 2.88 -14.54
C GLU A 642 26.87 2.87 -14.41
N GLN A 643 26.35 2.88 -13.18
CA GLN A 643 24.90 2.97 -12.92
C GLN A 643 24.34 4.38 -13.07
N GLY A 644 25.15 5.37 -13.45
CA GLY A 644 24.68 6.71 -13.75
C GLY A 644 24.28 7.54 -12.53
N ILE A 645 24.86 7.24 -11.36
CA ILE A 645 24.64 8.03 -10.13
C ILE A 645 25.42 9.35 -10.29
N ASP A 646 24.68 10.45 -10.46
CA ASP A 646 25.24 11.78 -10.73
C ASP A 646 25.76 12.45 -9.43
N VAL A 647 26.95 12.01 -9.01
CA VAL A 647 27.69 12.60 -7.88
C VAL A 647 29.17 12.72 -8.21
N SER A 648 29.87 13.62 -7.52
CA SER A 648 31.31 13.80 -7.75
C SER A 648 32.10 12.52 -7.44
N LYS A 649 33.17 12.27 -8.18
CA LYS A 649 34.09 11.13 -7.93
C LYS A 649 34.56 11.09 -6.48
N LYS A 650 34.86 12.26 -5.89
CA LYS A 650 35.26 12.37 -4.49
C LYS A 650 34.18 11.95 -3.52
N THR A 651 32.91 12.22 -3.83
CA THR A 651 31.74 11.78 -3.05
C THR A 651 31.64 10.25 -3.04
N ILE A 652 31.84 9.61 -4.20
CA ILE A 652 31.83 8.14 -4.32
C ILE A 652 32.99 7.54 -3.52
N GLU A 653 34.20 8.06 -3.67
CA GLU A 653 35.37 7.61 -2.92
C GLU A 653 35.17 7.69 -1.40
N ASN A 654 34.56 8.77 -0.91
CA ASN A 654 34.26 8.95 0.51
C ASN A 654 33.23 7.92 1.00
N ALA A 655 32.17 7.67 0.23
CA ALA A 655 31.13 6.69 0.58
C ALA A 655 31.69 5.26 0.64
N ILE A 656 32.52 4.89 -0.36
CA ILE A 656 33.21 3.59 -0.38
C ILE A 656 34.21 3.46 0.78
N ALA A 657 34.91 4.55 1.13
CA ALA A 657 35.80 4.56 2.28
C ALA A 657 35.02 4.31 3.58
N ALA A 658 33.85 4.93 3.77
CA ALA A 658 32.99 4.69 4.93
C ALA A 658 32.48 3.24 4.97
N LEU A 659 32.00 2.70 3.84
CA LEU A 659 31.53 1.33 3.72
C LEU A 659 32.64 0.30 4.05
N THR A 660 33.79 0.42 3.41
CA THR A 660 34.90 -0.52 3.62
C THR A 660 35.53 -0.40 5.02
N GLN A 661 35.52 0.78 5.64
CA GLN A 661 35.88 0.92 7.06
C GLN A 661 34.86 0.22 7.97
N MET A 662 33.56 0.29 7.67
CA MET A 662 32.56 -0.46 8.44
C MET A 662 32.87 -1.95 8.40
N PHE A 663 33.20 -2.50 7.22
CA PHE A 663 33.56 -3.93 7.12
C PHE A 663 34.87 -4.26 7.89
N SER A 664 35.82 -3.36 7.94
CA SER A 664 37.09 -3.59 8.61
C SER A 664 37.03 -3.43 10.14
N TYR A 665 36.11 -2.62 10.67
CA TYR A 665 36.06 -2.23 12.08
C TYR A 665 34.74 -2.58 12.77
N SER A 666 33.89 -3.38 12.13
CA SER A 666 32.69 -3.90 12.75
C SER A 666 32.45 -5.36 12.35
N PRO A 667 31.65 -6.11 13.10
CA PRO A 667 31.28 -7.49 12.79
C PRO A 667 30.59 -7.71 11.43
N VAL A 668 30.11 -6.64 10.78
CA VAL A 668 29.48 -6.73 9.45
C VAL A 668 30.43 -7.35 8.41
N GLY A 669 31.73 -7.06 8.49
CA GLY A 669 32.70 -7.55 7.50
C GLY A 669 32.93 -9.05 7.57
N GLU A 670 33.47 -9.51 8.69
CA GLU A 670 33.85 -10.94 8.86
C GLU A 670 32.72 -11.80 9.41
N LEU A 671 32.01 -11.35 10.43
CA LEU A 671 30.97 -12.13 11.10
C LEU A 671 29.74 -12.31 10.19
N LEU A 672 29.22 -11.20 9.60
CA LEU A 672 28.09 -11.24 8.69
C LEU A 672 28.51 -11.47 7.22
N ARG A 673 29.77 -11.77 6.96
CA ARG A 673 30.34 -12.20 5.66
C ARG A 673 30.24 -11.15 4.55
N TYR A 674 30.12 -9.87 4.88
CA TYR A 674 30.05 -8.77 3.88
C TYR A 674 31.41 -8.39 3.30
N GLY A 675 32.49 -8.60 4.04
CA GLY A 675 33.84 -8.21 3.65
C GLY A 675 34.90 -9.17 4.10
N VAL A 676 34.81 -10.44 3.69
CA VAL A 676 35.84 -11.47 4.00
C VAL A 676 37.08 -11.16 3.19
N SER A 677 38.23 -11.03 3.85
CA SER A 677 39.48 -10.68 3.20
C SER A 677 40.02 -11.83 2.36
N ILE A 678 40.28 -11.57 1.07
CA ILE A 678 41.04 -12.49 0.21
C ILE A 678 42.52 -12.11 0.21
N THR A 679 42.80 -10.81 0.05
CA THR A 679 44.13 -10.18 0.14
C THR A 679 43.96 -8.85 0.84
N GLY A 680 44.99 -8.22 1.34
CA GLY A 680 44.87 -6.94 2.08
C GLY A 680 44.17 -5.79 1.35
N LYS A 681 43.83 -5.95 0.06
CA LYS A 681 43.09 -4.94 -0.76
C LYS A 681 41.89 -5.50 -1.47
N SER A 682 41.67 -6.82 -1.50
CA SER A 682 40.56 -7.48 -2.14
C SER A 682 39.73 -8.27 -1.15
N PHE A 683 38.43 -8.17 -1.25
CA PHE A 683 37.45 -8.77 -0.36
C PHE A 683 36.41 -9.56 -1.18
N VAL A 684 35.67 -10.43 -0.50
CA VAL A 684 34.54 -11.15 -1.08
C VAL A 684 33.36 -11.05 -0.12
N ARG A 685 32.16 -10.93 -0.68
CA ARG A 685 30.92 -11.12 0.05
C ARG A 685 30.58 -12.59 0.00
N GLU A 686 30.55 -13.27 1.13
CA GLU A 686 30.21 -14.70 1.22
C GLU A 686 28.78 -14.92 1.71
N GLU A 687 28.28 -16.15 1.54
CA GLU A 687 27.00 -16.56 2.10
C GLU A 687 27.04 -16.51 3.63
N TYR A 688 26.03 -15.90 4.25
CA TYR A 688 25.85 -15.90 5.70
C TYR A 688 24.97 -17.07 6.13
N CYS A 689 25.58 -18.07 6.79
CA CYS A 689 24.89 -19.31 7.19
C CYS A 689 24.42 -19.32 8.65
N ASP A 690 24.94 -18.41 9.50
CA ASP A 690 24.75 -18.41 10.95
C ASP A 690 23.67 -17.43 11.42
N ILE A 691 22.72 -17.14 10.55
CA ILE A 691 21.61 -16.23 10.86
C ILE A 691 20.78 -16.74 12.02
N THR A 692 20.50 -15.85 12.98
CA THR A 692 19.67 -16.15 14.14
C THR A 692 18.18 -16.21 13.78
N GLU A 693 17.38 -16.98 14.53
CA GLU A 693 15.92 -17.01 14.37
C GLU A 693 15.30 -15.63 14.56
N ALA A 694 15.78 -14.89 15.56
CA ALA A 694 15.31 -13.55 15.85
C ALA A 694 15.70 -12.54 14.76
N GLY A 695 16.90 -12.64 14.22
CA GLY A 695 17.38 -11.77 13.12
C GLY A 695 16.59 -12.00 11.84
N LEU A 696 16.32 -13.27 11.47
CA LEU A 696 15.47 -13.56 10.31
C LEU A 696 14.03 -13.06 10.54
N ALA A 697 13.44 -13.33 11.69
CA ALA A 697 12.10 -12.88 12.03
C ALA A 697 12.01 -11.35 11.98
N TYR A 698 12.97 -10.62 12.55
CA TYR A 698 13.05 -9.18 12.48
C TYR A 698 13.06 -8.67 11.03
N SER A 699 13.94 -9.23 10.20
CA SER A 699 14.08 -8.82 8.81
C SER A 699 12.80 -9.05 8.00
N LEU A 700 12.09 -10.17 8.26
CA LEU A 700 10.78 -10.44 7.66
C LEU A 700 9.71 -9.43 8.08
N TYR A 701 9.61 -9.14 9.38
CA TYR A 701 8.67 -8.16 9.90
C TYR A 701 8.98 -6.74 9.40
N LYS A 702 10.25 -6.37 9.35
CA LYS A 702 10.71 -5.08 8.81
C LYS A 702 10.32 -4.92 7.34
N TYR A 703 10.57 -5.95 6.53
CA TYR A 703 10.15 -5.98 5.12
C TYR A 703 8.63 -5.86 4.98
N ALA A 704 7.89 -6.62 5.76
CA ALA A 704 6.43 -6.61 5.75
C ALA A 704 5.83 -5.25 6.15
N GLU A 705 6.41 -4.59 7.15
CA GLU A 705 6.04 -3.23 7.58
C GLU A 705 6.29 -2.20 6.47
N MET A 706 7.44 -2.27 5.81
CA MET A 706 7.80 -1.38 4.71
C MET A 706 6.90 -1.56 3.48
N LYS A 707 6.48 -2.79 3.20
CA LYS A 707 5.59 -3.13 2.08
C LYS A 707 4.10 -3.05 2.45
N GLY A 708 3.75 -2.92 3.72
CA GLY A 708 2.36 -2.90 4.21
C GLY A 708 1.62 -4.23 4.02
N VAL A 709 2.32 -5.36 4.14
CA VAL A 709 1.80 -6.72 3.94
C VAL A 709 2.06 -7.60 5.16
N ARG A 710 1.37 -8.72 5.30
CA ARG A 710 1.59 -9.72 6.35
C ARG A 710 1.79 -11.14 5.81
N SER A 711 1.60 -11.31 4.52
CA SER A 711 1.86 -12.57 3.82
C SER A 711 2.97 -12.37 2.79
N LEU A 712 3.97 -13.22 2.83
CA LEU A 712 5.20 -13.13 2.05
C LEU A 712 5.45 -14.47 1.35
N ARG A 713 6.22 -14.46 0.27
CA ARG A 713 6.70 -15.68 -0.40
C ARG A 713 8.20 -15.74 -0.35
N ILE A 714 8.74 -16.91 -0.09
CA ILE A 714 10.19 -17.12 -0.09
C ILE A 714 10.77 -16.87 -1.48
N SER A 715 10.10 -17.38 -2.52
CA SER A 715 10.52 -17.19 -3.92
C SER A 715 10.65 -15.72 -4.33
N ASP A 716 9.84 -14.82 -3.75
CA ASP A 716 9.92 -13.39 -4.06
C ASP A 716 11.25 -12.77 -3.59
N PHE A 717 11.85 -13.31 -2.51
CA PHE A 717 13.15 -12.83 -2.00
C PHE A 717 14.35 -13.25 -2.84
N TYR A 718 14.18 -14.27 -3.70
CA TYR A 718 15.21 -14.77 -4.61
C TYR A 718 14.94 -14.41 -6.07
N SER A 719 13.93 -13.59 -6.34
CA SER A 719 13.69 -13.05 -7.67
C SER A 719 14.68 -11.95 -8.01
N THR A 720 14.98 -11.78 -9.30
CA THR A 720 15.86 -10.69 -9.80
C THR A 720 15.29 -9.29 -9.51
N ASP A 721 14.00 -9.20 -9.22
CA ASP A 721 13.30 -7.94 -8.95
C ASP A 721 13.28 -7.57 -7.45
N CYS A 722 13.83 -8.43 -6.59
CA CYS A 722 13.90 -8.16 -5.16
C CYS A 722 15.11 -7.30 -4.83
N ASP A 723 14.86 -6.05 -4.54
CA ASP A 723 15.86 -5.05 -4.12
C ASP A 723 16.00 -4.92 -2.59
N ASN A 724 15.16 -5.63 -1.83
CA ASN A 724 15.10 -5.58 -0.37
C ASN A 724 14.67 -6.95 0.18
N GLY A 725 14.82 -7.12 1.48
CA GLY A 725 14.39 -8.33 2.17
C GLY A 725 15.55 -9.18 2.67
N PRO A 726 15.26 -10.20 3.49
CA PRO A 726 16.28 -10.94 4.24
C PRO A 726 17.32 -11.64 3.34
N ALA A 727 16.93 -12.21 2.20
CA ALA A 727 17.86 -12.90 1.31
C ALA A 727 18.90 -11.93 0.71
N VAL A 728 18.45 -10.78 0.21
CA VAL A 728 19.32 -9.76 -0.39
C VAL A 728 20.18 -9.07 0.68
N ILE A 729 19.55 -8.65 1.79
CA ILE A 729 20.23 -7.90 2.86
C ILE A 729 21.24 -8.78 3.60
N LEU A 730 20.84 -9.97 4.00
CA LEU A 730 21.70 -10.82 4.83
C LEU A 730 22.57 -11.78 4.01
N GLY A 731 22.34 -11.90 2.70
CA GLY A 731 23.14 -12.75 1.84
C GLY A 731 22.98 -14.25 2.14
N ILE A 732 21.79 -14.67 2.53
CA ILE A 732 21.48 -16.06 2.90
C ILE A 732 20.95 -16.85 1.70
N SER A 733 21.34 -18.13 1.60
CA SER A 733 20.78 -19.03 0.58
C SER A 733 19.35 -19.44 0.92
N MET A 734 18.59 -19.90 -0.09
CA MET A 734 17.24 -20.43 0.11
C MET A 734 17.24 -21.60 1.11
N HIS A 735 18.29 -22.45 1.10
CA HIS A 735 18.43 -23.55 2.02
C HIS A 735 18.55 -23.08 3.48
N THR A 736 19.43 -22.11 3.74
CA THR A 736 19.60 -21.49 5.07
C THR A 736 18.31 -20.81 5.53
N PHE A 737 17.65 -20.11 4.64
CA PHE A 737 16.38 -19.44 4.91
C PHE A 737 15.29 -20.43 5.35
N GLU A 738 15.06 -21.48 4.56
CA GLU A 738 14.06 -22.51 4.89
C GLU A 738 14.40 -23.26 6.17
N LYS A 739 15.69 -23.56 6.42
CA LYS A 739 16.14 -24.21 7.65
C LYS A 739 15.72 -23.41 8.89
N VAL A 740 16.01 -22.11 8.91
CA VAL A 740 15.66 -21.23 10.04
C VAL A 740 14.15 -21.03 10.17
N LEU A 741 13.43 -20.94 9.04
CA LEU A 741 11.96 -20.88 9.08
C LEU A 741 11.33 -22.14 9.70
N ARG A 742 11.87 -23.33 9.42
CA ARG A 742 11.39 -24.57 10.04
C ARG A 742 11.58 -24.54 11.56
N THR A 743 12.70 -24.00 12.03
CA THR A 743 12.93 -23.80 13.47
C THR A 743 11.92 -22.82 14.05
N LEU A 744 11.75 -21.65 13.45
CA LEU A 744 10.75 -20.64 13.87
C LEU A 744 9.32 -21.20 13.90
N ASN A 745 8.95 -22.03 12.92
CA ASN A 745 7.63 -22.64 12.84
C ASN A 745 7.37 -23.70 13.93
N SER A 746 8.44 -24.27 14.50
CA SER A 746 8.39 -25.30 15.56
C SER A 746 8.48 -24.72 16.98
N THR A 747 8.78 -23.43 17.13
CA THR A 747 8.91 -22.79 18.46
C THR A 747 7.56 -22.68 19.17
N SER A 748 7.58 -22.74 20.51
CA SER A 748 6.37 -22.57 21.34
C SER A 748 5.75 -21.18 21.19
N ASN A 749 6.57 -20.15 20.99
CA ASN A 749 6.14 -18.79 20.68
C ASN A 749 6.06 -18.61 19.16
N ARG A 750 5.00 -19.09 18.55
CA ARG A 750 4.80 -18.94 17.10
C ARG A 750 4.69 -17.46 16.72
N VAL A 751 5.77 -16.89 16.22
CA VAL A 751 5.79 -15.51 15.70
C VAL A 751 5.37 -15.42 14.23
N LEU A 752 5.41 -16.54 13.53
CA LEU A 752 4.99 -16.67 12.12
C LEU A 752 4.49 -18.09 11.85
N VAL A 753 3.84 -18.28 10.71
CA VAL A 753 3.49 -19.58 10.13
C VAL A 753 4.15 -19.69 8.76
N ALA A 754 5.01 -20.68 8.58
CA ALA A 754 5.66 -20.98 7.31
C ALA A 754 5.10 -22.28 6.71
N GLU A 755 4.55 -22.21 5.51
CA GLU A 755 4.03 -23.34 4.74
C GLU A 755 5.07 -23.74 3.70
N LEU A 756 5.87 -24.77 4.02
CA LEU A 756 7.05 -25.19 3.24
C LEU A 756 6.91 -26.57 2.60
N ASN A 757 5.72 -27.15 2.61
CA ASN A 757 5.47 -28.50 2.09
C ASN A 757 4.72 -28.44 0.76
N MET A 758 4.90 -29.45 -0.09
CA MET A 758 4.19 -29.63 -1.38
C MET A 758 4.37 -28.47 -2.36
N GLY A 759 5.52 -27.80 -2.36
CA GLY A 759 5.80 -26.67 -3.26
C GLY A 759 5.16 -25.36 -2.80
N LEU A 760 4.67 -25.30 -1.57
CA LEU A 760 4.25 -24.04 -0.92
C LEU A 760 5.49 -23.34 -0.38
N ASP A 761 5.51 -22.01 -0.51
CA ASP A 761 6.60 -21.13 -0.09
C ASP A 761 6.10 -19.89 0.66
N ASN A 762 4.96 -20.01 1.36
CA ASN A 762 4.30 -18.90 2.01
C ASN A 762 4.76 -18.72 3.46
N ILE A 763 4.88 -17.46 3.88
CA ILE A 763 5.13 -17.04 5.25
C ILE A 763 4.02 -16.07 5.66
N THR A 764 3.28 -16.39 6.71
CA THR A 764 2.27 -15.52 7.29
C THR A 764 2.77 -14.99 8.64
N LEU A 765 2.88 -13.69 8.76
CA LEU A 765 3.31 -12.99 9.97
C LEU A 765 2.09 -12.67 10.85
N ARG A 766 2.26 -12.71 12.16
CA ARG A 766 1.21 -12.34 13.11
C ARG A 766 0.89 -10.84 13.00
N GLU A 767 -0.39 -10.50 13.06
CA GLU A 767 -0.86 -9.11 12.94
C GLU A 767 -0.61 -8.27 14.20
N ASP A 768 -0.55 -8.92 15.37
CA ASP A 768 -0.36 -8.29 16.67
C ASP A 768 1.12 -7.98 16.98
N LEU A 769 2.06 -8.44 16.15
CA LEU A 769 3.49 -8.21 16.33
C LEU A 769 4.05 -7.18 15.33
N THR A 770 5.05 -6.46 15.80
CA THR A 770 5.89 -5.55 15.02
C THR A 770 7.32 -6.09 14.92
N SER A 771 8.15 -5.49 14.07
CA SER A 771 9.58 -5.84 13.98
C SER A 771 10.29 -5.73 15.33
N ILE A 772 9.91 -4.79 16.19
CA ILE A 772 10.48 -4.65 17.55
C ILE A 772 9.92 -5.72 18.48
N SER A 773 8.59 -5.86 18.55
CA SER A 773 7.96 -6.78 19.50
C SER A 773 8.23 -8.26 19.18
N VAL A 774 8.57 -8.61 17.93
CA VAL A 774 8.98 -9.97 17.59
C VAL A 774 10.31 -10.36 18.25
N ILE A 775 11.24 -9.41 18.40
CA ILE A 775 12.49 -9.63 19.14
C ILE A 775 12.19 -9.86 20.62
N GLU A 776 11.34 -9.02 21.23
CA GLU A 776 10.93 -9.20 22.64
C GLU A 776 10.23 -10.54 22.89
N ALA A 777 9.57 -11.11 21.88
CA ALA A 777 8.93 -12.42 21.96
C ALA A 777 9.91 -13.60 21.85
N LEU A 778 11.03 -13.43 21.13
CA LEU A 778 12.00 -14.49 20.85
C LEU A 778 13.22 -14.45 21.77
N VAL A 779 13.66 -13.28 22.16
CA VAL A 779 14.80 -13.08 23.07
C VAL A 779 14.24 -12.85 24.48
N LYS A 780 14.43 -13.85 25.34
CA LYS A 780 13.99 -13.80 26.75
C LYS A 780 15.08 -13.24 27.65
#